data_8a4230f3b72bf00a575e09cd660217ff
#
_entry.id   8a4230f3b72bf00a575e09cd660217ff
#
_cell.length_a   1.000
_cell.length_b   1.000
_cell.length_c   1.000
_cell.angle_alpha   90.00
_cell.angle_beta   90.00
_cell.angle_gamma   90.00
#
_symmetry.space_group_name_H-M   'P 1'
#
loop_
_entity.id
_entity.type
_entity.pdbx_description
1 polymer ?
#
loop_
_entity_poly.entity_id
_entity_poly.type
_entity_poly.pdbx_seq_one_letter_code
_entity_poly.pdbx_strand_id
1 'polypeptide(L)'
;MTKYILSFLFSLITIFSFGQEKVTITGKVTDVLNFPLTDSEVILGNKADSAQISTTSTNDDGTFKIEVNLQDKPVYLIIDDPLEGVFKQSFESIKNNIDLGTIIINPMIYDLDEVVVTNVEPIVVKQDTIEYNADSYKVKPNANLEALLRELPGFEMDDSGNITVNGKDVNEILIDGEPFFGTDGKVALENLPADIIKKIQVSDYKTKNEKFSGERSKSDKSSLNITLKEDKKKGYMLKATAGYGTDNHYEGNLMANYFKGKKKISLIGSSTDIAASGMTSGEGSRGRGGMGRRGSDGVTTNTSIGLNYSDQLNDNLKIGADYRLNHSFSKNDQYKHIENFAPKNIYTSDANSKTKSETYGHNFGTNLEWTKNNTKIYFYPSFSNSSSTNSSISDSKTYSDLGDLRNQMNQTSNGKSNSNTFNTLLSLNQKFKNKSYLDFNSSISIGKTDRNSFINSTTLYTNDSIADIYRNINEKNISKNNQYNFDVKYTYPITDSLKIAVGSAYNLTDSETNNRTWNYNDVTGEYDNLNNDLTRFYSTKLNEFNPYAQLLLNKNKISATVRFGANIYNQQNFGTFKADDYSSTQNKTLPDISGNIRYQNGNNSLSLMYNYQTSLASTSQVLPILDETDPLDVFKGNPDLDPNKAHRINLMFSNFDRKTRQGFNANLGYTYNESNIVNYTEMDYSIYKRTTTYENVKGNYRLNGNFFFNKQYQKGINKFRVNVGMSASYALTQGFRDAVKYEQYNTTLSPTLRLNWDYGDYLTISPSYRLNFTNSKYVNYSIDNQNNITHNFGIKTISTFPKNLTWTNDFSYNYNSRMAAGFKRDFFLWNTSLMYRFFDDKLEAGVKVYDLLNQNNSYTRTITAESTIDQRNNILTRFVMFSLTFNLNQFGGKSTKGEDGDRPRESGGMRRM
;
A
#
# COMPACT_ATOMS: atom_id res chain seq x y z
N MET A 1 5.39 14.67 -38.39
CA MET A 1 4.33 15.25 -37.55
C MET A 1 4.83 15.79 -36.21
N THR A 2 5.96 15.40 -35.70
CA THR A 2 6.53 15.82 -34.40
C THR A 2 7.13 17.23 -34.37
N LYS A 3 7.44 17.83 -35.50
CA LYS A 3 8.01 19.22 -35.56
C LYS A 3 6.95 20.33 -35.48
N TYR A 4 5.69 20.05 -35.74
CA TYR A 4 4.61 21.09 -35.74
C TYR A 4 3.89 21.20 -34.41
N ILE A 5 4.00 20.20 -33.53
CA ILE A 5 3.42 20.25 -32.17
C ILE A 5 4.28 21.09 -31.23
N LEU A 6 5.59 21.10 -31.40
CA LEU A 6 6.49 21.94 -30.60
C LEU A 6 6.41 23.43 -30.96
N SER A 7 6.12 23.77 -32.23
CA SER A 7 5.91 25.16 -32.66
C SER A 7 4.57 25.74 -32.21
N PHE A 8 3.55 24.90 -32.01
CA PHE A 8 2.24 25.33 -31.54
C PHE A 8 2.24 25.62 -30.03
N LEU A 9 3.03 24.88 -29.27
CA LEU A 9 3.22 25.15 -27.83
C LEU A 9 4.04 26.41 -27.53
N PHE A 10 4.92 26.84 -28.44
CA PHE A 10 5.76 28.02 -28.25
C PHE A 10 5.08 29.33 -28.68
N SER A 11 4.01 29.26 -29.49
CA SER A 11 3.27 30.44 -29.99
C SER A 11 2.13 30.89 -29.07
N LEU A 12 1.87 30.17 -27.94
CA LEU A 12 0.79 30.54 -26.98
C LEU A 12 1.31 31.36 -25.78
N ILE A 13 2.61 31.70 -25.72
CA ILE A 13 3.22 32.36 -24.55
C ILE A 13 3.39 33.89 -24.72
N THR A 14 3.05 34.43 -25.87
CA THR A 14 3.22 35.86 -26.10
C THR A 14 1.92 36.56 -26.39
N ILE A 15 1.11 36.91 -25.40
CA ILE A 15 0.20 38.06 -25.40
C ILE A 15 -0.27 38.31 -23.96
N PHE A 16 0.01 39.51 -23.48
CA PHE A 16 -0.47 40.34 -22.38
C PHE A 16 0.60 40.71 -21.35
N SER A 17 1.39 41.71 -21.70
CA SER A 17 1.98 42.62 -20.75
C SER A 17 1.26 43.97 -20.82
N PHE A 18 0.33 44.19 -19.88
CA PHE A 18 -0.04 45.55 -19.51
C PHE A 18 0.86 45.98 -18.35
N GLY A 19 1.80 46.86 -18.58
CA GLY A 19 2.64 47.43 -17.55
C GLY A 19 1.78 48.31 -16.62
N GLN A 20 1.50 47.85 -15.40
CA GLN A 20 1.13 48.69 -14.30
C GLN A 20 2.41 49.19 -13.63
N GLU A 21 2.51 50.48 -13.33
CA GLU A 21 3.62 51.06 -12.56
C GLU A 21 3.67 50.35 -11.19
N LYS A 22 4.79 49.67 -10.93
CA LYS A 22 5.06 49.00 -9.66
C LYS A 22 5.95 49.89 -8.79
N VAL A 23 5.66 49.89 -7.50
CA VAL A 23 6.51 50.46 -6.47
C VAL A 23 7.08 49.37 -5.58
N THR A 24 8.24 49.59 -5.03
CA THR A 24 8.92 48.62 -4.14
C THR A 24 9.05 49.20 -2.73
N ILE A 25 8.86 48.31 -1.76
CA ILE A 25 9.20 48.54 -0.36
C ILE A 25 10.35 47.61 -0.03
N THR A 26 11.45 48.21 0.49
CA THR A 26 12.64 47.47 0.91
C THR A 26 12.96 47.78 2.36
N GLY A 27 13.70 46.90 3.01
CA GLY A 27 14.20 47.06 4.36
C GLY A 27 15.06 45.90 4.78
N LYS A 28 15.70 46.02 5.94
CA LYS A 28 16.48 44.98 6.59
C LYS A 28 15.93 44.74 8.00
N VAL A 29 15.65 43.52 8.37
CA VAL A 29 15.10 43.16 9.67
C VAL A 29 16.18 42.51 10.52
N THR A 30 16.35 43.00 11.75
CA THR A 30 17.33 42.47 12.72
C THR A 30 16.70 42.31 14.10
N ASP A 31 17.31 41.48 14.94
CA ASP A 31 17.03 41.44 16.38
C ASP A 31 17.72 42.62 17.11
N VAL A 32 17.53 42.73 18.42
CA VAL A 32 18.14 43.74 19.29
C VAL A 32 19.67 43.67 19.36
N LEU A 33 20.29 42.61 18.93
CA LEU A 33 21.73 42.40 18.86
C LEU A 33 22.29 42.61 17.45
N ASN A 34 21.47 43.14 16.52
CA ASN A 34 21.78 43.36 15.10
C ASN A 34 22.03 42.09 14.28
N PHE A 35 21.60 40.91 14.73
CA PHE A 35 21.61 39.71 13.88
C PHE A 35 20.44 39.74 12.88
N PRO A 36 20.65 39.41 11.61
CA PRO A 36 19.61 39.41 10.62
C PRO A 36 18.54 38.36 10.93
N LEU A 37 17.25 38.76 10.89
CA LEU A 37 16.12 37.84 11.03
C LEU A 37 15.76 37.30 9.64
N THR A 38 15.97 36.03 9.44
CA THR A 38 15.79 35.33 8.17
C THR A 38 14.42 34.61 8.13
N ASP A 39 13.81 34.56 6.96
CA ASP A 39 12.49 33.91 6.76
C ASP A 39 11.33 34.55 7.56
N SER A 40 11.50 35.77 8.11
CA SER A 40 10.41 36.51 8.74
C SER A 40 9.38 36.88 7.66
N GLU A 41 8.10 36.64 7.92
CA GLU A 41 7.03 36.92 6.94
C GLU A 41 6.73 38.43 6.88
N VAL A 42 6.77 38.98 5.66
CA VAL A 42 6.49 40.44 5.41
C VAL A 42 5.18 40.51 4.64
N ILE A 43 4.13 41.00 5.25
CA ILE A 43 2.78 41.13 4.72
C ILE A 43 2.40 42.58 4.52
N LEU A 44 1.98 42.94 3.31
CA LEU A 44 1.31 44.21 3.03
C LEU A 44 -0.20 43.96 2.89
N GLY A 45 -1.01 44.66 3.66
CA GLY A 45 -2.46 44.51 3.66
C GLY A 45 -3.20 45.82 3.62
N ASN A 46 -4.44 45.82 3.22
CA ASN A 46 -5.34 46.97 3.19
C ASN A 46 -5.84 47.29 4.61
N LYS A 47 -5.75 48.57 5.04
CA LYS A 47 -6.16 48.96 6.39
C LYS A 47 -7.67 48.91 6.61
N ALA A 48 -8.50 48.98 5.54
CA ALA A 48 -9.95 49.06 5.67
C ALA A 48 -10.63 47.70 5.88
N ASP A 49 -10.14 46.65 5.23
CA ASP A 49 -10.77 45.29 5.25
C ASP A 49 -9.80 44.21 5.65
N SER A 50 -8.57 44.53 6.01
CA SER A 50 -7.47 43.64 6.36
C SER A 50 -7.12 42.61 5.25
N ALA A 51 -7.54 42.87 4.00
CA ALA A 51 -7.22 41.97 2.88
C ALA A 51 -5.72 42.10 2.55
N GLN A 52 -5.06 40.95 2.40
CA GLN A 52 -3.66 40.85 2.02
C GLN A 52 -3.48 41.29 0.56
N ILE A 53 -2.57 42.28 0.33
CA ILE A 53 -2.23 42.80 -1.00
C ILE A 53 -1.05 42.05 -1.58
N SER A 54 0.01 41.85 -0.78
CA SER A 54 1.24 41.16 -1.19
C SER A 54 1.96 40.58 0.03
N THR A 55 2.76 39.53 -0.17
CA THR A 55 3.61 38.97 0.87
C THR A 55 4.97 38.56 0.30
N THR A 56 6.02 38.64 1.14
CA THR A 56 7.38 38.16 0.90
C THR A 56 7.96 37.67 2.21
N SER A 57 9.19 37.17 2.21
CA SER A 57 9.94 36.84 3.42
C SER A 57 11.32 37.51 3.35
N THR A 58 11.95 37.68 4.51
CA THR A 58 13.33 38.18 4.59
C THR A 58 14.32 37.12 4.07
N ASN A 59 15.36 37.58 3.39
CA ASN A 59 16.46 36.73 2.89
C ASN A 59 17.42 36.32 4.02
N ASP A 60 18.46 35.56 3.68
CA ASP A 60 19.48 35.06 4.64
C ASP A 60 20.27 36.24 5.32
N ASP A 61 20.32 37.37 4.70
CA ASP A 61 20.94 38.59 5.27
C ASP A 61 19.94 39.51 5.99
N GLY A 62 18.69 39.09 6.15
CA GLY A 62 17.59 39.81 6.78
C GLY A 62 16.94 40.87 5.89
N THR A 63 17.38 41.04 4.63
CA THR A 63 16.75 42.01 3.71
C THR A 63 15.46 41.44 3.11
N PHE A 64 14.51 42.34 2.82
CA PHE A 64 13.31 42.01 2.08
C PHE A 64 13.02 43.02 0.98
N LYS A 65 12.31 42.55 -0.04
CA LYS A 65 11.79 43.40 -1.13
C LYS A 65 10.36 42.92 -1.46
N ILE A 66 9.40 43.85 -1.36
CA ILE A 66 8.03 43.58 -1.76
C ILE A 66 7.64 44.54 -2.91
N GLU A 67 7.14 43.98 -4.00
CA GLU A 67 6.72 44.74 -5.17
C GLU A 67 5.19 44.74 -5.24
N VAL A 68 4.63 45.97 -5.34
CA VAL A 68 3.18 46.13 -5.40
C VAL A 68 2.81 47.22 -6.41
N ASN A 69 1.57 47.19 -6.87
CA ASN A 69 1.00 48.30 -7.64
C ASN A 69 0.80 49.49 -6.73
N LEU A 70 0.83 50.72 -7.30
CA LEU A 70 0.53 51.96 -6.59
C LEU A 70 -0.72 51.80 -5.69
N GLN A 71 -0.59 52.25 -4.42
CA GLN A 71 -1.68 52.16 -3.44
C GLN A 71 -2.13 53.57 -3.02
N ASP A 72 -3.33 54.01 -3.48
CA ASP A 72 -3.94 55.27 -3.13
C ASP A 72 -4.82 55.22 -1.86
N LYS A 73 -4.93 54.04 -1.25
CA LYS A 73 -5.69 53.78 -0.01
C LYS A 73 -4.75 53.43 1.13
N PRO A 74 -5.16 53.72 2.39
CA PRO A 74 -4.35 53.34 3.54
C PRO A 74 -4.06 51.86 3.61
N VAL A 75 -2.78 51.48 3.79
CA VAL A 75 -2.29 50.12 3.91
C VAL A 75 -1.42 49.99 5.17
N TYR A 76 -1.20 48.74 5.59
CA TYR A 76 -0.27 48.42 6.65
C TYR A 76 0.74 47.39 6.18
N LEU A 77 1.96 47.48 6.67
CA LEU A 77 3.01 46.49 6.57
C LEU A 77 3.15 45.81 7.92
N ILE A 78 3.12 44.50 7.92
CA ILE A 78 3.43 43.67 9.09
C ILE A 78 4.66 42.82 8.72
N ILE A 79 5.62 42.79 9.62
CA ILE A 79 6.74 41.86 9.59
C ILE A 79 6.55 40.97 10.81
N ASP A 80 6.31 39.70 10.57
CA ASP A 80 6.05 38.69 11.63
C ASP A 80 7.23 37.71 11.69
N ASP A 81 7.98 37.81 12.77
CA ASP A 81 9.02 36.85 13.10
C ASP A 81 8.51 35.96 14.23
N PRO A 82 8.43 34.63 14.00
CA PRO A 82 7.88 33.69 14.99
C PRO A 82 8.61 33.63 16.33
N LEU A 83 9.85 34.13 16.38
CA LEU A 83 10.71 34.10 17.58
C LEU A 83 10.87 35.43 18.26
N GLU A 84 10.96 36.48 17.46
CA GLU A 84 11.31 37.82 17.96
C GLU A 84 10.09 38.76 18.03
N GLY A 85 8.96 38.43 17.34
CA GLY A 85 7.72 39.20 17.46
C GLY A 85 7.29 39.90 16.18
N VAL A 86 6.38 40.87 16.32
CA VAL A 86 5.71 41.50 15.19
C VAL A 86 6.04 43.00 15.13
N PHE A 87 6.50 43.46 13.97
CA PHE A 87 6.60 44.89 13.64
C PHE A 87 5.41 45.26 12.74
N LYS A 88 4.78 46.43 13.03
CA LYS A 88 3.65 46.95 12.24
C LYS A 88 3.81 48.40 11.94
N GLN A 89 3.68 48.77 10.65
CA GLN A 89 3.72 50.18 10.18
C GLN A 89 2.54 50.43 9.22
N SER A 90 1.91 51.57 9.35
CA SER A 90 0.82 52.01 8.47
C SER A 90 1.25 53.10 7.53
N PHE A 91 0.74 53.11 6.30
CA PHE A 91 0.94 54.11 5.28
C PHE A 91 -0.42 54.58 4.79
N GLU A 92 -0.59 55.90 4.65
CA GLU A 92 -1.81 56.51 4.10
C GLU A 92 -1.94 56.25 2.58
N SER A 93 -0.81 56.15 1.87
CA SER A 93 -0.70 55.77 0.46
C SER A 93 0.73 55.38 0.13
N ILE A 94 0.93 54.54 -0.94
CA ILE A 94 2.27 54.17 -1.45
C ILE A 94 2.33 54.58 -2.92
N LYS A 95 3.00 55.69 -3.21
CA LYS A 95 3.12 56.27 -4.54
C LYS A 95 4.55 56.25 -5.10
N ASN A 96 5.55 56.02 -4.28
CA ASN A 96 6.96 55.92 -4.64
C ASN A 96 7.61 54.71 -3.95
N ASN A 97 8.80 54.34 -4.39
CA ASN A 97 9.61 53.36 -3.70
C ASN A 97 9.92 53.80 -2.28
N ILE A 98 9.82 52.93 -1.32
CA ILE A 98 10.05 53.15 0.11
C ILE A 98 11.20 52.25 0.57
N ASP A 99 12.20 52.83 1.16
CA ASP A 99 13.22 52.10 1.90
C ASP A 99 13.03 52.35 3.40
N LEU A 100 12.76 51.33 4.16
CA LEU A 100 12.50 51.40 5.61
C LEU A 100 13.79 51.31 6.43
N GLY A 101 14.95 51.13 5.77
CA GLY A 101 16.22 50.97 6.46
C GLY A 101 16.27 49.72 7.32
N THR A 102 16.96 49.81 8.47
CA THR A 102 17.02 48.69 9.41
C THR A 102 15.88 48.74 10.42
N ILE A 103 15.09 47.68 10.44
CA ILE A 103 13.96 47.46 11.34
C ILE A 103 14.42 46.52 12.45
N ILE A 104 14.37 46.97 13.70
CA ILE A 104 14.73 46.15 14.86
C ILE A 104 13.45 45.60 15.48
N ILE A 105 13.31 44.29 15.54
CA ILE A 105 12.21 43.64 16.25
C ILE A 105 12.67 43.30 17.66
N ASN A 106 11.93 43.79 18.65
CA ASN A 106 12.16 43.46 20.06
C ASN A 106 11.29 42.28 20.45
N PRO A 107 11.81 41.26 21.18
CA PRO A 107 10.96 40.19 21.72
C PRO A 107 9.90 40.79 22.63
N MET A 108 8.62 40.59 22.31
CA MET A 108 7.55 40.99 23.19
C MET A 108 7.61 40.17 24.47
N ILE A 109 7.91 40.81 25.59
CA ILE A 109 7.66 40.25 26.92
C ILE A 109 6.15 40.31 27.10
N TYR A 110 5.48 39.19 26.91
CA TYR A 110 4.06 39.07 27.26
C TYR A 110 3.95 39.06 28.80
N ASP A 111 3.38 40.13 29.35
CA ASP A 111 2.79 40.08 30.68
C ASP A 111 1.64 39.04 30.66
N LEU A 112 1.75 38.02 31.47
CA LEU A 112 0.79 36.91 31.51
C LEU A 112 -0.48 37.40 32.22
N ASP A 113 -1.31 38.13 31.55
CA ASP A 113 -2.68 38.38 31.96
C ASP A 113 -3.59 37.29 31.43
N GLU A 114 -4.17 36.57 32.38
CA GLU A 114 -5.32 35.67 32.26
C GLU A 114 -5.10 34.37 31.41
N VAL A 115 -4.82 33.26 32.13
CA VAL A 115 -4.93 31.92 31.57
C VAL A 115 -6.42 31.62 31.26
N VAL A 116 -6.84 31.98 30.07
CA VAL A 116 -8.09 31.45 29.50
C VAL A 116 -7.85 29.97 29.21
N VAL A 117 -8.28 29.10 30.12
CA VAL A 117 -8.37 27.67 29.87
C VAL A 117 -9.46 27.47 28.82
N THR A 118 -9.11 27.59 27.54
CA THR A 118 -9.96 27.08 26.48
C THR A 118 -9.98 25.57 26.61
N ASN A 119 -11.11 25.04 27.02
CA ASN A 119 -11.36 23.61 27.03
C ASN A 119 -11.28 23.10 25.57
N VAL A 120 -10.10 22.68 25.13
CA VAL A 120 -9.89 22.18 23.77
C VAL A 120 -10.58 20.83 23.66
N GLU A 121 -11.65 20.76 22.86
CA GLU A 121 -12.35 19.52 22.63
C GLU A 121 -11.39 18.47 22.06
N PRO A 122 -11.28 17.29 22.69
CA PRO A 122 -10.39 16.21 22.21
C PRO A 122 -10.74 15.75 20.79
N ILE A 123 -12.01 15.85 20.38
CA ILE A 123 -12.52 15.43 19.09
C ILE A 123 -13.50 16.49 18.56
N VAL A 124 -13.18 17.07 17.41
CA VAL A 124 -14.06 18.00 16.70
C VAL A 124 -14.58 17.33 15.43
N VAL A 125 -15.88 17.39 15.22
CA VAL A 125 -16.52 16.83 14.04
C VAL A 125 -16.98 17.90 13.12
N LYS A 126 -16.41 17.93 11.94
CA LYS A 126 -16.83 18.76 10.81
C LYS A 126 -17.71 17.92 9.85
N GLN A 127 -18.25 18.55 8.85
CA GLN A 127 -19.20 17.91 7.92
C GLN A 127 -18.66 16.62 7.24
N ASP A 128 -17.38 16.58 6.90
CA ASP A 128 -16.72 15.46 6.20
C ASP A 128 -15.38 15.03 6.83
N THR A 129 -15.03 15.58 7.98
CA THR A 129 -13.72 15.39 8.62
C THR A 129 -13.88 15.27 10.13
N ILE A 130 -13.20 14.30 10.73
CA ILE A 130 -13.06 14.18 12.18
C ILE A 130 -11.67 14.66 12.55
N GLU A 131 -11.56 15.63 13.42
CA GLU A 131 -10.28 16.15 13.92
C GLU A 131 -10.06 15.64 15.35
N TYR A 132 -8.93 15.02 15.59
CA TYR A 132 -8.46 14.63 16.92
C TYR A 132 -7.36 15.60 17.32
N ASN A 133 -7.49 16.21 18.50
CA ASN A 133 -6.40 17.01 19.07
C ASN A 133 -5.36 16.08 19.69
N ALA A 134 -4.13 16.07 19.17
CA ALA A 134 -3.07 15.17 19.60
C ALA A 134 -2.72 15.34 21.08
N ASP A 135 -2.67 16.60 21.56
CA ASP A 135 -2.31 16.90 22.95
C ASP A 135 -3.32 16.41 23.99
N SER A 136 -4.55 16.08 23.55
CA SER A 136 -5.58 15.50 24.42
C SER A 136 -5.37 14.01 24.71
N TYR A 137 -4.41 13.38 24.05
CA TYR A 137 -4.12 11.95 24.17
C TYR A 137 -2.70 11.74 24.69
N LYS A 138 -2.60 11.13 25.85
CA LYS A 138 -1.29 10.86 26.46
C LYS A 138 -0.64 9.65 25.76
N VAL A 139 0.59 9.84 25.32
CA VAL A 139 1.44 8.78 24.79
C VAL A 139 2.72 8.70 25.61
N LYS A 140 3.42 7.58 25.52
CA LYS A 140 4.73 7.42 26.19
C LYS A 140 5.73 8.43 25.63
N PRO A 141 6.73 8.83 26.41
CA PRO A 141 7.83 9.65 25.88
C PRO A 141 8.45 9.02 24.64
N ASN A 142 8.82 9.84 23.64
CA ASN A 142 9.33 9.40 22.33
C ASN A 142 8.42 8.44 21.54
N ALA A 143 7.12 8.44 21.86
CA ALA A 143 6.14 7.73 21.06
C ALA A 143 6.10 8.29 19.63
N ASN A 144 5.92 7.41 18.67
CA ASN A 144 5.69 7.78 17.29
C ASN A 144 4.20 7.97 16.98
N LEU A 145 3.90 8.38 15.75
CA LEU A 145 2.53 8.53 15.27
C LEU A 145 1.70 7.24 15.43
N GLU A 146 2.30 6.08 15.23
CA GLU A 146 1.62 4.80 15.43
C GLU A 146 1.10 4.66 16.85
N ALA A 147 1.93 4.93 17.85
CA ALA A 147 1.54 4.86 19.25
C ALA A 147 0.42 5.87 19.57
N LEU A 148 0.47 7.08 19.01
CA LEU A 148 -0.59 8.07 19.14
C LEU A 148 -1.90 7.58 18.52
N LEU A 149 -1.87 7.05 17.29
CA LEU A 149 -3.07 6.54 16.61
C LEU A 149 -3.73 5.39 17.40
N ARG A 150 -2.94 4.53 18.04
CA ARG A 150 -3.47 3.46 18.90
C ARG A 150 -4.24 3.97 20.12
N GLU A 151 -3.98 5.21 20.53
CA GLU A 151 -4.69 5.87 21.63
C GLU A 151 -5.99 6.53 21.18
N LEU A 152 -6.14 6.83 19.88
CA LEU A 152 -7.31 7.50 19.36
C LEU A 152 -8.51 6.54 19.26
N PRO A 153 -9.72 6.98 19.65
CA PRO A 153 -10.92 6.17 19.50
C PRO A 153 -11.24 5.93 18.00
N GLY A 154 -11.59 4.69 17.67
CA GLY A 154 -11.94 4.29 16.30
C GLY A 154 -10.76 3.91 15.41
N PHE A 155 -9.53 4.08 15.88
CA PHE A 155 -8.35 3.61 15.19
C PHE A 155 -7.99 2.19 15.60
N GLU A 156 -7.63 1.39 14.61
CA GLU A 156 -7.13 0.04 14.77
C GLU A 156 -5.98 -0.21 13.85
N MET A 157 -5.08 -1.04 14.31
CA MET A 157 -3.92 -1.45 13.57
C MET A 157 -3.77 -2.96 13.68
N ASP A 158 -3.69 -3.61 12.53
CA ASP A 158 -3.45 -5.04 12.49
C ASP A 158 -1.98 -5.37 12.80
N ASP A 159 -1.66 -6.66 12.93
CA ASP A 159 -0.30 -7.16 13.19
C ASP A 159 0.66 -6.87 11.99
N SER A 160 0.10 -6.43 10.88
CA SER A 160 0.83 -6.06 9.67
C SER A 160 1.07 -4.55 9.55
N GLY A 161 0.59 -3.75 10.54
CA GLY A 161 0.68 -2.29 10.54
C GLY A 161 -0.30 -1.61 9.58
N ASN A 162 -1.32 -2.32 9.07
CA ASN A 162 -2.39 -1.66 8.33
C ASN A 162 -3.34 -0.97 9.31
N ILE A 163 -3.72 0.25 8.97
CA ILE A 163 -4.62 1.05 9.80
C ILE A 163 -6.02 0.98 9.24
N THR A 164 -6.97 0.77 10.14
CA THR A 164 -8.37 1.05 9.86
C THR A 164 -8.87 2.15 10.79
N VAL A 165 -9.74 3.00 10.29
CA VAL A 165 -10.41 4.03 11.08
C VAL A 165 -11.90 3.86 10.93
N ASN A 166 -12.59 3.63 12.07
CA ASN A 166 -14.02 3.35 12.06
C ASN A 166 -14.39 2.20 11.10
N GLY A 167 -13.52 1.18 11.01
CA GLY A 167 -13.69 0.02 10.15
C GLY A 167 -13.41 0.24 8.66
N LYS A 168 -12.91 1.42 8.27
CA LYS A 168 -12.47 1.72 6.90
C LYS A 168 -10.94 1.69 6.82
N ASP A 169 -10.39 1.03 5.82
CA ASP A 169 -8.95 1.03 5.57
C ASP A 169 -8.44 2.44 5.27
N VAL A 170 -7.27 2.78 5.78
CA VAL A 170 -6.59 4.03 5.46
C VAL A 170 -5.87 3.86 4.12
N ASN A 171 -6.23 4.68 3.14
CA ASN A 171 -5.64 4.65 1.80
C ASN A 171 -4.41 5.53 1.66
N GLU A 172 -4.37 6.65 2.38
CA GLU A 172 -3.26 7.62 2.34
C GLU A 172 -3.03 8.25 3.70
N ILE A 173 -1.76 8.59 3.98
CA ILE A 173 -1.37 9.42 5.12
C ILE A 173 -0.67 10.65 4.58
N LEU A 174 -1.19 11.80 4.94
CA LEU A 174 -0.68 13.11 4.55
C LEU A 174 -0.08 13.82 5.77
N ILE A 175 0.96 14.62 5.55
CA ILE A 175 1.50 15.55 6.56
C ILE A 175 1.31 16.96 6.03
N ASP A 176 0.52 17.78 6.74
CA ASP A 176 0.10 19.11 6.31
C ASP A 176 -0.51 19.11 4.89
N GLY A 177 -1.33 18.08 4.57
CA GLY A 177 -2.01 17.95 3.30
C GLY A 177 -1.18 17.34 2.16
N GLU A 178 0.10 17.04 2.37
CA GLU A 178 0.98 16.50 1.36
C GLU A 178 1.35 15.03 1.65
N PRO A 179 1.45 14.15 0.64
CA PRO A 179 1.92 12.78 0.82
C PRO A 179 3.33 12.76 1.41
N PHE A 180 3.56 11.86 2.36
CA PHE A 180 4.87 11.63 2.95
C PHE A 180 5.39 10.27 2.48
N PHE A 181 6.50 10.25 1.73
CA PHE A 181 7.03 9.06 1.03
C PHE A 181 6.02 8.38 0.09
N GLY A 182 5.42 9.16 -0.80
CA GLY A 182 4.46 8.66 -1.78
C GLY A 182 3.18 8.13 -1.13
N THR A 183 2.79 6.90 -1.44
CA THR A 183 1.60 6.24 -0.88
C THR A 183 1.90 5.35 0.33
N ASP A 184 3.17 5.28 0.78
CA ASP A 184 3.57 4.42 1.89
C ASP A 184 3.42 5.15 3.24
N GLY A 185 2.23 5.07 3.80
CA GLY A 185 1.92 5.67 5.10
C GLY A 185 2.69 5.06 6.29
N LYS A 186 3.29 3.87 6.15
CA LYS A 186 4.02 3.20 7.24
C LYS A 186 5.25 3.98 7.68
N VAL A 187 5.93 4.62 6.74
CA VAL A 187 7.09 5.46 7.06
C VAL A 187 6.71 6.58 8.03
N ALA A 188 5.57 7.24 7.80
CA ALA A 188 5.07 8.27 8.71
C ALA A 188 4.71 7.68 10.08
N LEU A 189 4.06 6.53 10.10
CA LEU A 189 3.62 5.87 11.33
C LEU A 189 4.76 5.53 12.28
N GLU A 190 5.77 4.91 11.75
CA GLU A 190 6.88 4.37 12.53
C GLU A 190 7.86 5.46 12.97
N ASN A 191 7.92 6.56 12.22
CA ASN A 191 9.02 7.48 12.36
C ASN A 191 8.63 8.91 12.77
N LEU A 192 7.37 9.33 12.58
CA LEU A 192 6.96 10.67 12.98
C LEU A 192 6.72 10.74 14.50
N PRO A 193 7.44 11.58 15.26
CA PRO A 193 7.22 11.70 16.70
C PRO A 193 5.83 12.25 17.01
N ALA A 194 5.19 11.70 18.04
CA ALA A 194 3.85 12.13 18.44
C ALA A 194 3.82 13.55 19.02
N ASP A 195 4.90 14.01 19.62
CA ASP A 195 5.02 15.31 20.27
C ASP A 195 4.99 16.50 19.31
N ILE A 196 5.36 16.30 18.04
CA ILE A 196 5.31 17.35 17.01
C ILE A 196 3.93 17.48 16.35
N ILE A 197 3.00 16.59 16.67
CA ILE A 197 1.68 16.54 16.04
C ILE A 197 0.72 17.45 16.79
N LYS A 198 0.02 18.32 16.06
CA LYS A 198 -1.04 19.20 16.55
C LYS A 198 -2.39 18.51 16.47
N LYS A 199 -2.72 18.00 15.29
CA LYS A 199 -4.03 17.40 14.98
C LYS A 199 -3.90 16.21 14.05
N ILE A 200 -4.83 15.28 14.17
CA ILE A 200 -5.04 14.19 13.24
C ILE A 200 -6.44 14.35 12.65
N GLN A 201 -6.51 14.52 11.35
CA GLN A 201 -7.75 14.70 10.61
C GLN A 201 -8.07 13.42 9.84
N VAL A 202 -9.27 12.90 10.06
CA VAL A 202 -9.80 11.72 9.36
C VAL A 202 -10.91 12.15 8.45
N SER A 203 -10.80 11.85 7.18
CA SER A 203 -11.86 12.07 6.20
C SER A 203 -12.05 10.84 5.32
N ASP A 204 -13.17 10.75 4.61
CA ASP A 204 -13.28 9.78 3.53
C ASP A 204 -12.22 10.07 2.45
N TYR A 205 -11.55 9.03 1.97
CA TYR A 205 -10.57 9.19 0.88
C TYR A 205 -11.27 9.70 -0.37
N LYS A 206 -10.80 10.81 -0.90
CA LYS A 206 -11.25 11.40 -2.16
C LYS A 206 -10.12 11.33 -3.18
N THR A 207 -10.43 10.91 -4.36
CA THR A 207 -9.51 11.05 -5.51
C THR A 207 -9.22 12.53 -5.76
N LYS A 208 -8.14 12.83 -6.48
CA LYS A 208 -7.80 14.21 -6.80
C LYS A 208 -8.91 14.91 -7.60
N ASN A 209 -9.58 14.17 -8.48
CA ASN A 209 -10.73 14.68 -9.25
C ASN A 209 -11.93 14.98 -8.34
N GLU A 210 -12.26 14.10 -7.38
CA GLU A 210 -13.34 14.35 -6.41
C GLU A 210 -13.03 15.52 -5.47
N LYS A 211 -11.76 15.67 -5.05
CA LYS A 211 -11.32 16.86 -4.29
C LYS A 211 -11.51 18.14 -5.10
N PHE A 212 -11.19 18.12 -6.41
CA PHE A 212 -11.33 19.28 -7.29
C PHE A 212 -12.78 19.58 -7.66
N SER A 213 -13.60 18.56 -7.99
CA SER A 213 -15.00 18.73 -8.35
C SER A 213 -15.90 19.05 -7.15
N GLY A 214 -15.40 18.86 -5.91
CA GLY A 214 -16.18 18.99 -4.68
C GLY A 214 -17.19 17.84 -4.50
N GLU A 215 -17.02 16.74 -5.23
CA GLU A 215 -17.84 15.55 -5.07
C GLU A 215 -17.60 14.86 -3.74
N ARG A 216 -18.61 14.14 -3.25
CA ARG A 216 -18.40 13.23 -2.12
C ARG A 216 -17.56 12.05 -2.57
N SER A 217 -16.78 11.53 -1.64
CA SER A 217 -15.99 10.31 -1.86
C SER A 217 -16.86 9.15 -2.32
N LYS A 218 -16.43 8.46 -3.35
CA LYS A 218 -17.00 7.17 -3.82
C LYS A 218 -16.25 5.98 -3.19
N SER A 219 -15.15 6.25 -2.48
CA SER A 219 -14.32 5.24 -1.85
C SER A 219 -14.91 4.76 -0.52
N ASP A 220 -14.67 3.51 -0.21
CA ASP A 220 -14.92 2.89 1.10
C ASP A 220 -13.74 3.06 2.07
N LYS A 221 -12.69 3.79 1.66
CA LYS A 221 -11.46 4.02 2.40
C LYS A 221 -11.43 5.39 3.06
N SER A 222 -10.50 5.56 4.00
CA SER A 222 -10.23 6.80 4.72
C SER A 222 -8.91 7.43 4.29
N SER A 223 -8.80 8.74 4.48
CA SER A 223 -7.58 9.53 4.38
C SER A 223 -7.24 10.10 5.75
N LEU A 224 -5.97 10.01 6.16
CA LEU A 224 -5.45 10.66 7.36
C LEU A 224 -4.59 11.85 6.94
N ASN A 225 -4.87 13.01 7.54
CA ASN A 225 -4.00 14.18 7.43
C ASN A 225 -3.45 14.54 8.81
N ILE A 226 -2.14 14.48 8.96
CA ILE A 226 -1.40 14.82 10.18
C ILE A 226 -0.97 16.26 10.08
N THR A 227 -1.50 17.11 10.95
CA THR A 227 -1.09 18.52 11.02
C THR A 227 -0.02 18.68 12.09
N LEU A 228 1.09 19.27 11.73
CA LEU A 228 2.19 19.57 12.66
C LEU A 228 1.91 20.85 13.48
N LYS A 229 2.54 20.95 14.67
CA LYS A 229 2.58 22.20 15.45
C LYS A 229 3.36 23.23 14.66
N GLU A 230 2.98 24.51 14.75
CA GLU A 230 3.56 25.58 13.94
C GLU A 230 5.07 25.74 14.18
N ASP A 231 5.49 25.67 15.45
CA ASP A 231 6.89 25.69 15.87
C ASP A 231 7.70 24.47 15.44
N LYS A 232 7.03 23.41 14.95
CA LYS A 232 7.64 22.17 14.48
C LYS A 232 7.68 22.03 12.95
N LYS A 233 7.23 23.03 12.21
CA LYS A 233 7.27 23.04 10.75
C LYS A 233 8.65 23.39 10.17
N LYS A 234 9.62 23.81 11.00
CA LYS A 234 10.99 24.12 10.61
C LYS A 234 11.96 23.39 11.53
N GLY A 235 12.80 22.53 10.97
CA GLY A 235 13.76 21.76 11.74
C GLY A 235 14.23 20.49 11.05
N TYR A 236 14.93 19.66 11.78
CA TYR A 236 15.39 18.37 11.31
C TYR A 236 15.17 17.26 12.35
N MET A 237 15.03 16.06 11.85
CA MET A 237 14.93 14.83 12.64
C MET A 237 15.95 13.84 12.12
N LEU A 238 16.65 13.18 13.02
CA LEU A 238 17.55 12.08 12.73
C LEU A 238 17.28 10.92 13.69
N LYS A 239 17.01 9.73 13.15
CA LYS A 239 16.95 8.49 13.91
C LYS A 239 17.87 7.49 13.25
N ALA A 240 18.80 6.94 14.01
CA ALA A 240 19.72 5.92 13.54
C ALA A 240 19.68 4.72 14.50
N THR A 241 19.46 3.52 13.97
CA THR A 241 19.50 2.28 14.74
C THR A 241 20.54 1.36 14.14
N ALA A 242 21.38 0.77 14.96
CA ALA A 242 22.29 -0.31 14.59
C ALA A 242 22.13 -1.45 15.59
N GLY A 243 22.05 -2.67 15.09
CA GLY A 243 21.98 -3.88 15.90
C GLY A 243 22.81 -5.00 15.28
N TYR A 244 23.42 -5.80 16.16
CA TYR A 244 24.19 -6.97 15.78
C TYR A 244 23.90 -8.12 16.75
N GLY A 245 23.76 -9.32 16.23
CA GLY A 245 23.34 -10.48 17.00
C GLY A 245 24.15 -11.72 16.74
N THR A 246 23.78 -12.79 17.43
CA THR A 246 24.30 -14.14 17.17
C THR A 246 23.97 -14.55 15.73
N ASP A 247 24.73 -15.52 15.20
CA ASP A 247 24.60 -16.07 13.84
C ASP A 247 24.73 -14.99 12.74
N ASN A 248 25.47 -13.90 13.04
CA ASN A 248 25.69 -12.75 12.16
C ASN A 248 24.41 -12.00 11.76
N HIS A 249 23.34 -12.12 12.54
CA HIS A 249 22.14 -11.33 12.34
C HIS A 249 22.40 -9.85 12.58
N TYR A 250 21.80 -8.98 11.78
CA TYR A 250 21.99 -7.54 11.89
C TYR A 250 20.74 -6.74 11.54
N GLU A 251 20.65 -5.54 12.10
CA GLU A 251 19.71 -4.51 11.69
C GLU A 251 20.42 -3.15 11.63
N GLY A 252 20.12 -2.39 10.57
CA GLY A 252 20.57 -1.02 10.42
C GLY A 252 19.41 -0.19 9.86
N ASN A 253 19.04 0.91 10.55
CA ASN A 253 18.01 1.82 10.07
C ASN A 253 18.50 3.25 10.25
N LEU A 254 18.28 4.07 9.23
CA LEU A 254 18.59 5.50 9.23
C LEU A 254 17.39 6.26 8.69
N MET A 255 16.95 7.29 9.38
CA MET A 255 15.97 8.25 8.89
C MET A 255 16.47 9.65 9.21
N ALA A 256 16.51 10.49 8.18
CA ALA A 256 16.80 11.91 8.31
C ALA A 256 15.73 12.70 7.56
N ASN A 257 15.13 13.68 8.24
CA ASN A 257 14.13 14.55 7.63
C ASN A 257 14.52 16.01 7.91
N TYR A 258 14.37 16.84 6.89
CA TYR A 258 14.50 18.28 6.96
C TYR A 258 13.20 18.95 6.53
N PHE A 259 12.68 19.82 7.37
CA PHE A 259 11.45 20.59 7.14
C PHE A 259 11.79 22.09 7.11
N LYS A 260 11.29 22.81 6.10
CA LYS A 260 11.34 24.27 6.02
C LYS A 260 10.03 24.75 5.36
N GLY A 261 9.02 25.01 6.17
CA GLY A 261 7.70 25.34 5.68
C GLY A 261 7.12 24.22 4.80
N LYS A 262 6.93 24.50 3.51
CA LYS A 262 6.39 23.52 2.55
C LYS A 262 7.45 22.60 1.93
N LYS A 263 8.74 22.98 2.07
CA LYS A 263 9.86 22.15 1.61
C LYS A 263 10.12 21.00 2.58
N LYS A 264 10.18 19.79 2.08
CA LYS A 264 10.49 18.57 2.83
C LYS A 264 11.54 17.78 2.07
N ILE A 265 12.60 17.40 2.77
CA ILE A 265 13.64 16.50 2.24
C ILE A 265 13.77 15.35 3.22
N SER A 266 13.72 14.12 2.71
CA SER A 266 13.79 12.94 3.56
C SER A 266 14.75 11.91 2.97
N LEU A 267 15.61 11.37 3.84
CA LEU A 267 16.49 10.24 3.55
C LEU A 267 16.12 9.10 4.47
N ILE A 268 15.89 7.93 3.88
CA ILE A 268 15.67 6.69 4.63
C ILE A 268 16.68 5.66 4.15
N GLY A 269 17.26 4.93 5.09
CA GLY A 269 18.08 3.75 4.84
C GLY A 269 17.70 2.63 5.78
N SER A 270 17.55 1.42 5.26
CA SER A 270 17.40 0.22 6.10
C SER A 270 18.16 -0.94 5.51
N SER A 271 18.76 -1.75 6.35
CA SER A 271 19.40 -3.02 5.97
C SER A 271 19.23 -4.02 7.11
N THR A 272 18.60 -5.16 6.82
CA THR A 272 18.30 -6.16 7.85
C THR A 272 18.12 -7.54 7.23
N ASP A 273 18.52 -8.56 7.96
CA ASP A 273 18.28 -9.97 7.64
C ASP A 273 17.21 -10.62 8.54
N ILE A 274 16.63 -9.86 9.47
CA ILE A 274 15.62 -10.32 10.42
C ILE A 274 14.19 -9.86 10.10
N ALA A 275 13.95 -9.39 8.88
CA ALA A 275 12.67 -8.82 8.46
C ALA A 275 11.46 -9.78 8.62
N ALA A 276 11.70 -11.09 8.63
CA ALA A 276 10.65 -12.10 8.83
C ALA A 276 10.20 -12.26 10.28
N SER A 277 10.93 -11.70 11.25
CA SER A 277 10.73 -11.99 12.67
C SER A 277 9.62 -11.20 13.35
N GLY A 278 9.00 -10.21 12.67
CA GLY A 278 7.99 -9.33 13.27
C GLY A 278 8.53 -8.37 14.34
N MET A 279 9.83 -8.38 14.62
CA MET A 279 10.48 -7.51 15.60
C MET A 279 11.12 -6.26 14.99
N THR A 280 11.14 -6.15 13.67
CA THR A 280 11.70 -4.99 12.99
C THR A 280 10.59 -4.00 12.66
N SER A 281 10.76 -2.77 13.10
CA SER A 281 9.99 -1.61 12.65
C SER A 281 10.41 -1.15 11.24
N GLY A 282 11.03 -2.01 10.44
CA GLY A 282 11.56 -1.68 9.11
C GLY A 282 10.77 -2.34 7.98
N GLU A 283 10.42 -1.54 7.03
CA GLU A 283 9.71 -1.83 5.80
C GLU A 283 10.07 -3.14 5.11
N GLY A 284 9.14 -4.09 5.14
CA GLY A 284 9.08 -5.17 4.16
C GLY A 284 8.12 -4.79 3.04
N SER A 285 8.62 -4.71 1.84
CA SER A 285 7.82 -4.63 0.61
C SER A 285 6.69 -5.66 0.66
N ARG A 286 5.45 -5.22 0.86
CA ARG A 286 4.28 -6.10 0.76
C ARG A 286 3.49 -5.75 -0.47
N GLY A 287 3.63 -6.63 -1.46
CA GLY A 287 2.75 -6.65 -2.61
C GLY A 287 1.29 -6.73 -2.19
N ARG A 288 0.48 -6.02 -2.92
CA ARG A 288 -0.98 -5.98 -2.87
C ARG A 288 -1.54 -7.40 -2.90
N GLY A 289 -2.29 -7.77 -1.89
CA GLY A 289 -3.19 -8.93 -1.91
C GLY A 289 -2.72 -10.14 -1.13
N GLY A 290 -3.45 -10.48 -0.10
CA GLY A 290 -3.46 -11.79 0.54
C GLY A 290 -3.26 -11.76 2.03
N MET A 291 -4.20 -12.35 2.73
CA MET A 291 -4.23 -12.67 4.16
C MET A 291 -2.84 -13.04 4.70
N GLY A 292 -2.55 -12.50 5.86
CA GLY A 292 -1.33 -12.65 6.66
C GLY A 292 -0.52 -13.92 6.42
N ARG A 293 0.50 -13.83 5.56
CA ARG A 293 1.56 -14.82 5.56
C ARG A 293 2.42 -14.55 6.80
N ARG A 294 2.28 -15.37 7.79
CA ARG A 294 3.25 -15.54 8.86
C ARG A 294 4.49 -16.18 8.25
N GLY A 295 5.60 -15.46 8.29
CA GLY A 295 6.87 -15.93 7.77
C GLY A 295 7.00 -15.68 6.26
N SER A 296 8.02 -14.94 5.85
CA SER A 296 8.50 -15.00 4.46
C SER A 296 8.96 -16.43 4.21
N ASP A 297 8.66 -16.97 3.03
CA ASP A 297 9.26 -18.22 2.62
C ASP A 297 10.78 -18.04 2.61
N GLY A 298 11.47 -18.67 3.56
CA GLY A 298 12.92 -18.59 3.71
C GLY A 298 13.46 -17.40 4.52
N VAL A 299 14.77 -17.30 4.58
CA VAL A 299 15.52 -16.21 5.23
C VAL A 299 15.83 -15.14 4.18
N THR A 300 15.41 -13.91 4.44
CA THR A 300 15.54 -12.80 3.49
C THR A 300 16.28 -11.63 4.11
N THR A 301 17.33 -11.18 3.44
CA THR A 301 18.04 -9.91 3.71
C THR A 301 17.42 -8.83 2.83
N ASN A 302 17.05 -7.70 3.41
CA ASN A 302 16.53 -6.55 2.69
C ASN A 302 17.35 -5.30 3.00
N THR A 303 17.78 -4.61 1.95
CA THR A 303 18.41 -3.28 2.03
C THR A 303 17.60 -2.31 1.18
N SER A 304 17.24 -1.17 1.74
CA SER A 304 16.51 -0.12 1.04
C SER A 304 17.11 1.25 1.36
N ILE A 305 17.26 2.08 0.32
CA ILE A 305 17.66 3.49 0.45
C ILE A 305 16.63 4.31 -0.31
N GLY A 306 16.04 5.31 0.35
CA GLY A 306 15.03 6.18 -0.23
C GLY A 306 15.40 7.64 -0.02
N LEU A 307 15.22 8.43 -1.08
CA LEU A 307 15.30 9.89 -1.07
C LEU A 307 13.95 10.44 -1.49
N ASN A 308 13.44 11.40 -0.77
CA ASN A 308 12.20 12.10 -1.13
C ASN A 308 12.42 13.60 -1.01
N TYR A 309 11.93 14.33 -2.02
CA TYR A 309 11.88 15.77 -2.07
C TYR A 309 10.46 16.22 -2.38
N SER A 310 9.93 17.19 -1.66
CA SER A 310 8.63 17.80 -1.93
C SER A 310 8.70 19.28 -1.60
N ASP A 311 8.18 20.12 -2.49
CA ASP A 311 8.17 21.57 -2.34
C ASP A 311 6.98 22.19 -3.07
N GLN A 312 6.53 23.35 -2.58
CA GLN A 312 5.62 24.22 -3.30
C GLN A 312 6.40 25.46 -3.77
N LEU A 313 6.80 25.43 -5.07
CA LEU A 313 7.65 26.47 -5.64
C LEU A 313 6.97 27.84 -5.70
N ASN A 314 5.65 27.85 -5.90
CA ASN A 314 4.80 29.03 -5.84
C ASN A 314 3.34 28.61 -5.60
N ASP A 315 2.42 29.54 -5.52
CA ASP A 315 0.99 29.26 -5.23
C ASP A 315 0.33 28.31 -6.24
N ASN A 316 0.87 28.23 -7.45
CA ASN A 316 0.29 27.43 -8.53
C ASN A 316 1.00 26.11 -8.77
N LEU A 317 2.26 25.94 -8.34
CA LEU A 317 3.09 24.80 -8.72
C LEU A 317 3.68 24.09 -7.51
N LYS A 318 3.31 22.83 -7.35
CA LYS A 318 3.95 21.90 -6.43
C LYS A 318 4.74 20.87 -7.21
N ILE A 319 5.90 20.52 -6.67
CA ILE A 319 6.77 19.48 -7.23
C ILE A 319 7.15 18.49 -6.14
N GLY A 320 7.35 17.24 -6.56
CA GLY A 320 7.95 16.21 -5.73
C GLY A 320 8.80 15.29 -6.59
N ALA A 321 9.80 14.69 -5.98
CA ALA A 321 10.61 13.66 -6.59
C ALA A 321 10.99 12.62 -5.52
N ASP A 322 10.95 11.36 -5.89
CA ASP A 322 11.41 10.27 -5.05
C ASP A 322 12.30 9.33 -5.82
N TYR A 323 13.28 8.82 -5.13
CA TYR A 323 14.14 7.75 -5.61
C TYR A 323 14.24 6.68 -4.54
N ARG A 324 14.11 5.41 -4.94
CA ARG A 324 14.28 4.26 -4.05
C ARG A 324 15.15 3.20 -4.71
N LEU A 325 16.19 2.80 -4.00
CA LEU A 325 16.99 1.61 -4.26
C LEU A 325 16.53 0.51 -3.29
N ASN A 326 16.25 -0.68 -3.82
CA ASN A 326 15.97 -1.86 -3.02
C ASN A 326 16.91 -3.00 -3.45
N HIS A 327 17.49 -3.68 -2.49
CA HIS A 327 18.23 -4.92 -2.67
C HIS A 327 17.62 -5.97 -1.76
N SER A 328 17.24 -7.10 -2.32
CA SER A 328 16.72 -8.24 -1.57
C SER A 328 17.50 -9.50 -1.94
N PHE A 329 17.96 -10.21 -0.94
CA PHE A 329 18.56 -11.51 -1.10
C PHE A 329 17.78 -12.52 -0.23
N SER A 330 17.31 -13.60 -0.85
CA SER A 330 16.49 -14.63 -0.20
C SER A 330 17.08 -16.02 -0.41
N LYS A 331 17.07 -16.82 0.65
CA LYS A 331 17.33 -18.27 0.61
C LYS A 331 16.13 -18.99 1.16
N ASN A 332 15.60 -19.91 0.39
CA ASN A 332 14.49 -20.76 0.82
C ASN A 332 14.81 -22.25 0.59
N ASP A 333 14.79 -23.02 1.67
CA ASP A 333 14.80 -24.47 1.63
C ASP A 333 13.39 -24.95 1.96
N GLN A 334 12.70 -25.51 0.98
CA GLN A 334 11.31 -25.88 1.06
C GLN A 334 11.12 -27.37 0.87
N TYR A 335 10.26 -27.98 1.68
CA TYR A 335 9.70 -29.31 1.47
C TYR A 335 8.18 -29.19 1.36
N LYS A 336 7.61 -29.90 0.39
CA LYS A 336 6.17 -30.04 0.18
C LYS A 336 5.78 -31.50 0.14
N HIS A 337 4.72 -31.84 0.84
CA HIS A 337 3.96 -33.07 0.66
C HIS A 337 2.60 -32.70 0.05
N ILE A 338 2.31 -33.21 -1.13
CA ILE A 338 1.13 -32.87 -1.91
C ILE A 338 0.29 -34.13 -2.08
N GLU A 339 -0.92 -34.11 -1.56
CA GLU A 339 -1.94 -35.12 -1.79
C GLU A 339 -2.86 -34.61 -2.90
N ASN A 340 -2.74 -35.19 -4.09
CA ASN A 340 -3.47 -34.78 -5.28
C ASN A 340 -4.76 -35.55 -5.39
N PHE A 341 -5.88 -34.86 -5.60
CA PHE A 341 -7.21 -35.45 -5.72
C PHE A 341 -7.55 -35.72 -7.19
N ALA A 342 -8.02 -36.90 -7.47
CA ALA A 342 -8.54 -37.29 -8.76
C ALA A 342 -9.83 -38.11 -8.60
N PRO A 343 -10.71 -38.15 -9.62
CA PRO A 343 -11.99 -38.84 -9.50
C PRO A 343 -11.89 -40.31 -9.15
N LYS A 344 -10.81 -40.97 -9.59
CA LYS A 344 -10.59 -42.42 -9.41
C LYS A 344 -9.59 -42.74 -8.31
N ASN A 345 -8.54 -41.93 -8.14
CA ASN A 345 -7.42 -42.23 -7.28
C ASN A 345 -6.89 -40.96 -6.60
N ILE A 346 -6.33 -41.10 -5.39
CA ILE A 346 -5.50 -40.07 -4.74
C ILE A 346 -4.06 -40.53 -4.99
N TYR A 347 -3.21 -39.58 -5.45
CA TYR A 347 -1.77 -39.82 -5.57
C TYR A 347 -1.01 -38.78 -4.83
N THR A 348 0.21 -39.08 -4.39
CA THR A 348 1.01 -38.16 -3.60
C THR A 348 2.25 -37.71 -4.34
N SER A 349 2.72 -36.51 -4.03
CA SER A 349 4.00 -36.00 -4.52
C SER A 349 4.77 -35.35 -3.38
N ASP A 350 6.04 -35.73 -3.25
CA ASP A 350 7.00 -35.10 -2.35
C ASP A 350 7.97 -34.27 -3.16
N ALA A 351 8.15 -33.01 -2.77
CA ALA A 351 9.05 -32.10 -3.47
C ALA A 351 9.95 -31.34 -2.50
N ASN A 352 11.25 -31.35 -2.75
CA ASN A 352 12.23 -30.50 -2.09
C ASN A 352 12.69 -29.42 -3.07
N SER A 353 12.91 -28.21 -2.58
CA SER A 353 13.44 -27.13 -3.38
C SER A 353 14.36 -26.24 -2.55
N LYS A 354 15.53 -25.92 -3.10
CA LYS A 354 16.46 -24.95 -2.54
C LYS A 354 16.60 -23.80 -3.52
N THR A 355 16.11 -22.63 -3.12
CA THR A 355 16.09 -21.45 -3.97
C THR A 355 16.93 -20.35 -3.38
N LYS A 356 17.75 -19.71 -4.20
CA LYS A 356 18.44 -18.45 -3.90
C LYS A 356 17.97 -17.41 -4.90
N SER A 357 17.51 -16.27 -4.40
CA SER A 357 17.06 -15.16 -5.23
C SER A 357 17.70 -13.86 -4.77
N GLU A 358 18.24 -13.11 -5.71
CA GLU A 358 18.82 -11.79 -5.47
C GLU A 358 18.17 -10.80 -6.42
N THR A 359 17.69 -9.69 -5.90
CA THR A 359 16.98 -8.67 -6.67
C THR A 359 17.49 -7.28 -6.32
N TYR A 360 17.84 -6.52 -7.34
CA TYR A 360 18.12 -5.09 -7.27
C TYR A 360 17.01 -4.33 -7.97
N GLY A 361 16.45 -3.34 -7.30
CA GLY A 361 15.38 -2.50 -7.85
C GLY A 361 15.69 -1.03 -7.71
N HIS A 362 15.55 -0.28 -8.80
CA HIS A 362 15.66 1.18 -8.85
C HIS A 362 14.30 1.74 -9.22
N ASN A 363 13.74 2.61 -8.40
CA ASN A 363 12.50 3.30 -8.68
C ASN A 363 12.75 4.81 -8.60
N PHE A 364 12.36 5.51 -9.63
CA PHE A 364 12.39 6.96 -9.69
C PHE A 364 10.99 7.47 -10.02
N GLY A 365 10.48 8.40 -9.25
CA GLY A 365 9.17 9.00 -9.44
C GLY A 365 9.25 10.52 -9.34
N THR A 366 8.37 11.21 -10.07
CA THR A 366 8.14 12.64 -9.89
C THR A 366 6.66 12.93 -9.86
N ASN A 367 6.27 14.00 -9.17
CA ASN A 367 4.91 14.51 -9.17
C ASN A 367 4.93 16.00 -9.40
N LEU A 368 4.17 16.43 -10.40
CA LEU A 368 3.97 17.83 -10.74
C LEU A 368 2.48 18.13 -10.62
N GLU A 369 2.13 19.08 -9.75
CA GLU A 369 0.75 19.54 -9.58
C GLU A 369 0.71 21.04 -9.88
N TRP A 370 -0.02 21.40 -10.92
CA TRP A 370 -0.23 22.79 -11.28
C TRP A 370 -1.69 23.14 -11.13
N THR A 371 -1.96 24.25 -10.43
CA THR A 371 -3.31 24.74 -10.18
C THR A 371 -3.35 26.23 -10.45
N LYS A 372 -4.21 26.67 -11.36
CA LYS A 372 -4.46 28.08 -11.62
C LYS A 372 -5.93 28.32 -11.88
N ASN A 373 -6.58 29.17 -11.12
CA ASN A 373 -8.00 29.44 -11.20
C ASN A 373 -8.85 28.14 -11.17
N ASN A 374 -9.52 27.86 -12.28
CA ASN A 374 -10.42 26.73 -12.44
C ASN A 374 -9.78 25.52 -13.16
N THR A 375 -8.47 25.54 -13.38
CA THR A 375 -7.74 24.45 -14.06
C THR A 375 -6.77 23.80 -13.10
N LYS A 376 -6.72 22.49 -13.13
CA LYS A 376 -5.77 21.68 -12.36
C LYS A 376 -5.15 20.60 -13.24
N ILE A 377 -3.82 20.51 -13.20
CA ILE A 377 -3.06 19.51 -13.97
C ILE A 377 -2.20 18.71 -12.99
N TYR A 378 -2.25 17.41 -13.13
CA TYR A 378 -1.41 16.46 -12.42
C TYR A 378 -0.61 15.65 -13.42
N PHE A 379 0.69 15.55 -13.22
CA PHE A 379 1.58 14.76 -14.07
C PHE A 379 2.55 13.96 -13.20
N TYR A 380 2.50 12.64 -13.31
CA TYR A 380 3.23 11.69 -12.47
C TYR A 380 3.99 10.67 -13.34
N PRO A 381 5.15 11.03 -13.90
CA PRO A 381 6.02 10.04 -14.53
C PRO A 381 6.82 9.27 -13.48
N SER A 382 7.00 7.99 -13.74
CA SER A 382 7.84 7.11 -12.94
C SER A 382 8.58 6.11 -13.82
N PHE A 383 9.78 5.75 -13.41
CA PHE A 383 10.60 4.73 -14.05
C PHE A 383 11.04 3.72 -13.01
N SER A 384 10.92 2.44 -13.32
CA SER A 384 11.44 1.36 -12.51
C SER A 384 12.32 0.43 -13.34
N ASN A 385 13.44 0.04 -12.76
CA ASN A 385 14.31 -1.03 -13.24
C ASN A 385 14.40 -2.09 -12.15
N SER A 386 14.27 -3.36 -12.51
CA SER A 386 14.48 -4.48 -11.60
C SER A 386 15.35 -5.53 -12.27
N SER A 387 16.48 -5.85 -11.67
CA SER A 387 17.36 -6.94 -12.07
C SER A 387 17.34 -8.04 -11.02
N SER A 388 17.01 -9.26 -11.40
CA SER A 388 16.99 -10.40 -10.49
C SER A 388 17.79 -11.57 -11.01
N THR A 389 18.47 -12.26 -10.10
CA THR A 389 19.14 -13.54 -10.34
C THR A 389 18.46 -14.60 -9.47
N ASN A 390 18.11 -15.71 -10.07
CA ASN A 390 17.45 -16.82 -9.35
C ASN A 390 18.22 -18.11 -9.64
N SER A 391 18.52 -18.87 -8.58
CA SER A 391 19.10 -20.21 -8.67
C SER A 391 18.23 -21.15 -7.86
N SER A 392 17.79 -22.25 -8.47
CA SER A 392 16.93 -23.24 -7.84
C SER A 392 17.45 -24.64 -8.13
N ILE A 393 17.47 -25.48 -7.11
CA ILE A 393 17.68 -26.91 -7.20
C ILE A 393 16.44 -27.56 -6.60
N SER A 394 15.79 -28.42 -7.35
CA SER A 394 14.59 -29.12 -6.89
C SER A 394 14.62 -30.60 -7.27
N ASP A 395 14.05 -31.40 -6.41
CA ASP A 395 13.72 -32.79 -6.64
C ASP A 395 12.27 -33.06 -6.29
N SER A 396 11.58 -33.85 -7.06
CA SER A 396 10.21 -34.28 -6.77
C SER A 396 10.02 -35.77 -7.10
N LYS A 397 9.18 -36.44 -6.32
CA LYS A 397 8.82 -37.84 -6.48
C LYS A 397 7.31 -37.97 -6.43
N THR A 398 6.74 -38.66 -7.40
CA THR A 398 5.31 -38.94 -7.47
C THR A 398 5.04 -40.40 -7.21
N TYR A 399 4.09 -40.68 -6.31
CA TYR A 399 3.72 -42.02 -5.87
C TYR A 399 2.26 -42.28 -6.21
N SER A 400 1.95 -43.51 -6.59
CA SER A 400 0.58 -43.97 -6.77
C SER A 400 -0.20 -43.97 -5.43
N ASP A 401 -1.49 -44.31 -5.50
CA ASP A 401 -2.35 -44.57 -4.35
C ASP A 401 -1.87 -45.75 -3.47
N LEU A 402 -1.16 -46.71 -4.06
CA LEU A 402 -0.54 -47.83 -3.35
C LEU A 402 0.85 -47.51 -2.76
N GLY A 403 1.36 -46.31 -3.00
CA GLY A 403 2.68 -45.87 -2.52
C GLY A 403 3.85 -46.24 -3.42
N ASP A 404 3.60 -46.80 -4.63
CA ASP A 404 4.67 -47.11 -5.58
C ASP A 404 5.19 -45.85 -6.25
N LEU A 405 6.50 -45.68 -6.33
CA LEU A 405 7.11 -44.60 -7.09
C LEU A 405 6.75 -44.76 -8.57
N ARG A 406 6.33 -43.63 -9.20
CA ARG A 406 5.91 -43.60 -10.61
C ARG A 406 6.85 -42.76 -11.46
N ASN A 407 7.26 -41.60 -10.95
CA ASN A 407 8.28 -40.80 -11.58
C ASN A 407 9.10 -40.06 -10.54
N GLN A 408 10.28 -39.62 -10.96
CA GLN A 408 11.15 -38.72 -10.19
C GLN A 408 11.69 -37.66 -11.13
N MET A 409 11.63 -36.40 -10.73
CA MET A 409 12.19 -35.26 -11.48
C MET A 409 13.25 -34.56 -10.62
N ASN A 410 14.44 -34.36 -11.22
CA ASN A 410 15.49 -33.53 -10.65
C ASN A 410 15.71 -32.33 -11.58
N GLN A 411 15.81 -31.11 -11.05
CA GLN A 411 15.99 -29.92 -11.84
C GLN A 411 16.93 -28.93 -11.17
N THR A 412 17.84 -28.38 -11.96
CA THR A 412 18.63 -27.21 -11.59
C THR A 412 18.30 -26.09 -12.58
N SER A 413 17.98 -24.92 -12.08
CA SER A 413 17.66 -23.75 -12.89
C SER A 413 18.43 -22.53 -12.38
N ASN A 414 19.12 -21.83 -13.31
CA ASN A 414 19.81 -20.59 -13.04
C ASN A 414 19.30 -19.53 -14.03
N GLY A 415 18.66 -18.49 -13.51
CA GLY A 415 18.05 -17.45 -14.34
C GLY A 415 18.47 -16.05 -13.96
N LYS A 416 18.56 -15.19 -14.97
CA LYS A 416 18.70 -13.75 -14.80
C LYS A 416 17.55 -13.05 -15.52
N SER A 417 16.92 -12.09 -14.85
CA SER A 417 15.83 -11.30 -15.41
C SER A 417 16.11 -9.83 -15.22
N ASN A 418 15.88 -9.02 -16.26
CA ASN A 418 15.97 -7.57 -16.22
C ASN A 418 14.65 -6.98 -16.73
N SER A 419 13.98 -6.20 -15.89
CA SER A 419 12.68 -5.58 -16.19
C SER A 419 12.79 -4.07 -16.09
N ASN A 420 12.36 -3.38 -17.14
CA ASN A 420 12.26 -1.92 -17.19
C ASN A 420 10.81 -1.53 -17.42
N THR A 421 10.30 -0.61 -16.62
CA THR A 421 8.94 -0.11 -16.77
C THR A 421 8.90 1.40 -16.62
N PHE A 422 8.31 2.06 -17.59
CA PHE A 422 7.96 3.48 -17.54
C PHE A 422 6.46 3.62 -17.39
N ASN A 423 6.03 4.37 -16.37
CA ASN A 423 4.62 4.68 -16.14
C ASN A 423 4.44 6.19 -16.07
N THR A 424 3.32 6.68 -16.58
CA THR A 424 2.94 8.08 -16.40
C THR A 424 1.43 8.20 -16.26
N LEU A 425 1.02 9.12 -15.41
CA LEU A 425 -0.37 9.55 -15.25
C LEU A 425 -0.42 11.05 -15.54
N LEU A 426 -1.31 11.43 -16.47
CA LEU A 426 -1.67 12.81 -16.73
C LEU A 426 -3.16 12.98 -16.44
N SER A 427 -3.51 13.93 -15.56
CA SER A 427 -4.91 14.29 -15.30
C SER A 427 -5.07 15.80 -15.47
N LEU A 428 -6.02 16.21 -16.29
CA LEU A 428 -6.42 17.59 -16.49
C LEU A 428 -7.88 17.74 -16.06
N ASN A 429 -8.12 18.68 -15.17
CA ASN A 429 -9.43 18.98 -14.63
C ASN A 429 -9.73 20.44 -14.87
N GLN A 430 -10.85 20.75 -15.53
CA GLN A 430 -11.29 22.09 -15.85
C GLN A 430 -12.71 22.33 -15.35
N LYS A 431 -12.91 23.36 -14.52
CA LYS A 431 -14.23 23.86 -14.13
C LYS A 431 -14.65 25.00 -15.04
N PHE A 432 -15.94 25.04 -15.36
CA PHE A 432 -16.54 26.12 -16.15
C PHE A 432 -17.44 27.02 -15.27
N LYS A 433 -17.75 28.21 -15.76
CA LYS A 433 -18.60 29.19 -15.05
C LYS A 433 -19.99 28.67 -14.68
N ASN A 434 -20.57 27.81 -15.53
CA ASN A 434 -21.86 27.14 -15.31
C ASN A 434 -21.80 25.95 -14.33
N LYS A 435 -20.73 25.84 -13.54
CA LYS A 435 -20.46 24.75 -12.60
C LYS A 435 -20.28 23.36 -13.24
N SER A 436 -20.26 23.26 -14.58
CA SER A 436 -19.88 22.02 -15.26
C SER A 436 -18.35 21.81 -15.16
N TYR A 437 -17.88 20.59 -15.38
CA TYR A 437 -16.44 20.31 -15.41
C TYR A 437 -16.09 19.21 -16.41
N LEU A 438 -14.88 19.31 -16.93
CA LEU A 438 -14.25 18.36 -17.81
C LEU A 438 -13.09 17.68 -17.07
N ASP A 439 -13.09 16.37 -17.06
CA ASP A 439 -11.98 15.54 -16.59
C ASP A 439 -11.39 14.82 -17.79
N PHE A 440 -10.09 14.95 -17.98
CA PHE A 440 -9.29 14.15 -18.89
C PHE A 440 -8.24 13.41 -18.10
N ASN A 441 -8.17 12.09 -18.24
CA ASN A 441 -7.15 11.25 -17.61
C ASN A 441 -6.47 10.42 -18.68
N SER A 442 -5.14 10.33 -18.60
CA SER A 442 -4.34 9.45 -19.43
C SER A 442 -3.34 8.71 -18.56
N SER A 443 -3.26 7.40 -18.71
CA SER A 443 -2.20 6.61 -18.12
C SER A 443 -1.50 5.78 -19.21
N ILE A 444 -0.18 5.82 -19.18
CA ILE A 444 0.68 5.08 -20.12
C ILE A 444 1.63 4.22 -19.29
N SER A 445 1.70 2.94 -19.61
CA SER A 445 2.65 1.99 -19.03
C SER A 445 3.38 1.29 -20.17
N ILE A 446 4.71 1.38 -20.19
CA ILE A 446 5.57 0.74 -21.19
C ILE A 446 6.56 -0.13 -20.43
N GLY A 447 6.45 -1.45 -20.64
CA GLY A 447 7.24 -2.44 -19.94
C GLY A 447 7.98 -3.38 -20.87
N LYS A 448 9.24 -3.69 -20.53
CA LYS A 448 10.04 -4.74 -21.17
C LYS A 448 10.75 -5.56 -20.10
N THR A 449 10.59 -6.87 -20.21
CA THR A 449 11.32 -7.86 -19.38
C THR A 449 12.13 -8.76 -20.29
N ASP A 450 13.41 -8.93 -19.98
CA ASP A 450 14.33 -9.84 -20.64
C ASP A 450 14.82 -10.84 -19.61
N ARG A 451 14.51 -12.11 -19.83
CA ARG A 451 14.87 -13.21 -18.92
C ARG A 451 15.69 -14.23 -19.71
N ASN A 452 16.77 -14.69 -19.11
CA ASN A 452 17.60 -15.78 -19.61
C ASN A 452 17.77 -16.83 -18.52
N SER A 453 17.42 -18.09 -18.78
CA SER A 453 17.44 -19.18 -17.81
C SER A 453 18.14 -20.42 -18.40
N PHE A 454 19.07 -20.97 -17.66
CA PHE A 454 19.70 -22.26 -17.96
C PHE A 454 19.02 -23.32 -17.07
N ILE A 455 18.47 -24.33 -17.71
CA ILE A 455 17.71 -25.39 -17.04
C ILE A 455 18.33 -26.73 -17.39
N ASN A 456 18.72 -27.48 -16.37
CA ASN A 456 19.11 -28.87 -16.48
C ASN A 456 18.13 -29.72 -15.68
N SER A 457 17.40 -30.60 -16.35
CA SER A 457 16.41 -31.46 -15.69
C SER A 457 16.43 -32.88 -16.23
N THR A 458 16.16 -33.82 -15.33
CA THR A 458 16.02 -35.24 -15.61
C THR A 458 14.70 -35.68 -15.01
N THR A 459 13.83 -36.26 -15.85
CA THR A 459 12.60 -36.95 -15.41
C THR A 459 12.72 -38.43 -15.71
N LEU A 460 12.76 -39.22 -14.66
CA LEU A 460 12.89 -40.69 -14.72
C LEU A 460 11.53 -41.34 -14.44
N TYR A 461 11.17 -42.32 -15.23
CA TYR A 461 9.95 -43.08 -15.07
C TYR A 461 10.28 -44.49 -14.57
N THR A 462 9.45 -45.05 -13.67
CA THR A 462 9.63 -46.43 -13.19
C THR A 462 9.06 -47.46 -14.15
N ASN A 463 8.35 -47.03 -15.18
CA ASN A 463 7.88 -47.86 -16.26
C ASN A 463 8.91 -47.89 -17.40
N ASP A 464 9.63 -49.00 -17.54
CA ASP A 464 10.67 -49.21 -18.55
C ASP A 464 10.18 -49.03 -20.01
N SER A 465 8.87 -49.05 -20.25
CA SER A 465 8.28 -48.85 -21.58
C SER A 465 8.20 -47.35 -21.94
N ILE A 466 8.56 -46.44 -21.01
CA ILE A 466 8.49 -44.98 -21.19
C ILE A 466 9.90 -44.45 -21.11
N ALA A 467 10.31 -43.73 -22.16
CA ALA A 467 11.63 -43.10 -22.19
C ALA A 467 11.77 -41.97 -21.18
N ASP A 468 12.87 -41.98 -20.46
CA ASP A 468 13.25 -40.85 -19.58
C ASP A 468 13.46 -39.57 -20.38
N ILE A 469 13.19 -38.43 -19.74
CA ILE A 469 13.34 -37.10 -20.36
C ILE A 469 14.57 -36.42 -19.76
N TYR A 470 15.53 -36.08 -20.62
CA TYR A 470 16.72 -35.32 -20.28
C TYR A 470 16.68 -33.96 -20.98
N ARG A 471 16.83 -32.88 -20.24
CA ARG A 471 16.84 -31.53 -20.78
C ARG A 471 18.05 -30.78 -20.25
N ASN A 472 18.86 -30.27 -21.15
CA ASN A 472 19.91 -29.28 -20.88
C ASN A 472 19.67 -28.12 -21.84
N ILE A 473 19.01 -27.08 -21.37
CA ILE A 473 18.47 -26.02 -22.22
C ILE A 473 18.81 -24.62 -21.72
N ASN A 474 18.91 -23.69 -22.65
CA ASN A 474 18.90 -22.25 -22.41
C ASN A 474 17.59 -21.67 -22.95
N GLU A 475 16.78 -21.08 -22.04
CA GLU A 475 15.52 -20.41 -22.34
C GLU A 475 15.71 -18.90 -22.26
N LYS A 476 15.47 -18.19 -23.36
CA LYS A 476 15.43 -16.72 -23.40
C LYS A 476 14.02 -16.24 -23.67
N ASN A 477 13.46 -15.52 -22.68
CA ASN A 477 12.13 -14.96 -22.75
C ASN A 477 12.21 -13.43 -22.80
N ILE A 478 11.69 -12.82 -23.86
CA ILE A 478 11.55 -11.37 -24.00
C ILE A 478 10.05 -11.06 -23.99
N SER A 479 9.61 -10.35 -22.97
CA SER A 479 8.22 -9.90 -22.84
C SER A 479 8.14 -8.39 -22.92
N LYS A 480 7.23 -7.87 -23.75
CA LYS A 480 6.84 -6.46 -23.82
C LYS A 480 5.39 -6.34 -23.45
N ASN A 481 5.05 -5.32 -22.65
CA ASN A 481 3.68 -5.01 -22.28
C ASN A 481 3.48 -3.50 -22.26
N ASN A 482 2.75 -3.00 -23.26
CA ASN A 482 2.46 -1.59 -23.41
C ASN A 482 0.97 -1.36 -23.22
N GLN A 483 0.61 -0.43 -22.35
CA GLN A 483 -0.78 -0.10 -22.04
C GLN A 483 -0.96 1.40 -22.15
N TYR A 484 -2.02 1.82 -22.86
CA TYR A 484 -2.38 3.20 -23.08
C TYR A 484 -3.87 3.36 -22.74
N ASN A 485 -4.17 4.14 -21.69
CA ASN A 485 -5.52 4.38 -21.25
C ASN A 485 -5.81 5.87 -21.34
N PHE A 486 -6.95 6.22 -21.94
CA PHE A 486 -7.44 7.58 -22.09
C PHE A 486 -8.91 7.60 -21.65
N ASP A 487 -9.27 8.52 -20.78
CA ASP A 487 -10.65 8.73 -20.31
C ASP A 487 -10.99 10.21 -20.38
N VAL A 488 -12.09 10.53 -21.02
CA VAL A 488 -12.66 11.87 -21.09
C VAL A 488 -14.06 11.83 -20.52
N LYS A 489 -14.34 12.71 -19.56
CA LYS A 489 -15.65 12.80 -18.92
C LYS A 489 -16.06 14.26 -18.77
N TYR A 490 -17.23 14.60 -19.32
CA TYR A 490 -17.87 15.89 -19.10
C TYR A 490 -19.05 15.72 -18.16
N THR A 491 -19.07 16.52 -17.09
CA THR A 491 -20.14 16.49 -16.09
C THR A 491 -20.89 17.81 -16.08
N TYR A 492 -22.22 17.74 -16.24
CA TYR A 492 -23.13 18.86 -16.24
C TYR A 492 -24.07 18.81 -15.03
N PRO A 493 -24.19 19.87 -14.23
CA PRO A 493 -25.15 19.96 -13.13
C PRO A 493 -26.54 20.30 -13.69
N ILE A 494 -27.50 19.39 -13.47
CA ILE A 494 -28.93 19.63 -13.78
C ILE A 494 -29.53 20.48 -12.66
N THR A 495 -29.18 20.11 -11.41
CA THR A 495 -29.49 20.88 -10.20
C THR A 495 -28.28 20.85 -9.27
N ASP A 496 -28.29 21.55 -8.14
CA ASP A 496 -27.23 21.47 -7.15
C ASP A 496 -27.06 20.06 -6.56
N SER A 497 -28.12 19.23 -6.61
CA SER A 497 -28.10 17.86 -6.08
C SER A 497 -27.94 16.77 -7.14
N LEU A 498 -28.29 17.06 -8.40
CA LEU A 498 -28.33 16.10 -9.50
C LEU A 498 -27.41 16.52 -10.64
N LYS A 499 -26.48 15.65 -11.04
CA LYS A 499 -25.58 15.86 -12.17
C LYS A 499 -25.69 14.70 -13.14
N ILE A 500 -25.48 14.98 -14.42
CA ILE A 500 -25.28 13.97 -15.45
C ILE A 500 -23.85 14.06 -15.98
N ALA A 501 -23.22 12.94 -16.21
CA ALA A 501 -21.93 12.89 -16.87
C ALA A 501 -21.99 11.98 -18.09
N VAL A 502 -21.31 12.40 -19.16
CA VAL A 502 -21.10 11.58 -20.36
C VAL A 502 -19.61 11.49 -20.58
N GLY A 503 -19.14 10.32 -20.91
CA GLY A 503 -17.73 10.09 -21.11
C GLY A 503 -17.44 8.90 -22.01
N SER A 504 -16.16 8.75 -22.34
CA SER A 504 -15.65 7.57 -23.02
C SER A 504 -14.24 7.25 -22.55
N ALA A 505 -13.97 5.98 -22.37
CA ALA A 505 -12.62 5.50 -22.14
C ALA A 505 -12.14 4.69 -23.35
N TYR A 506 -10.85 4.81 -23.67
CA TYR A 506 -10.18 4.01 -24.67
C TYR A 506 -8.94 3.38 -24.08
N ASN A 507 -8.88 2.07 -24.10
CA ASN A 507 -7.77 1.29 -23.57
C ASN A 507 -7.15 0.49 -24.73
N LEU A 508 -5.84 0.65 -24.91
CA LEU A 508 -5.03 -0.15 -25.85
C LEU A 508 -4.02 -0.94 -25.01
N THR A 509 -4.04 -2.25 -25.13
CA THR A 509 -2.99 -3.13 -24.62
C THR A 509 -2.30 -3.81 -25.82
N ASP A 510 -0.97 -3.66 -25.88
CA ASP A 510 -0.12 -4.30 -26.86
C ASP A 510 0.97 -5.08 -26.12
N SER A 511 0.87 -6.40 -26.18
CA SER A 511 1.80 -7.29 -25.46
C SER A 511 2.38 -8.34 -26.39
N GLU A 512 3.66 -8.60 -26.21
CA GLU A 512 4.42 -9.62 -26.92
C GLU A 512 5.20 -10.46 -25.92
N THR A 513 5.25 -11.77 -26.15
CA THR A 513 6.11 -12.69 -25.42
C THR A 513 6.81 -13.59 -26.43
N ASN A 514 8.12 -13.50 -26.48
CA ASN A 514 8.98 -14.31 -27.35
C ASN A 514 9.85 -15.21 -26.46
N ASN A 515 9.49 -16.48 -26.42
CA ASN A 515 10.21 -17.52 -25.70
C ASN A 515 10.95 -18.39 -26.67
N ARG A 516 12.29 -18.30 -26.67
CA ARG A 516 13.19 -19.14 -27.49
C ARG A 516 13.98 -20.05 -26.58
N THR A 517 14.05 -21.33 -26.96
CA THR A 517 14.77 -22.34 -26.20
C THR A 517 15.78 -23.03 -27.09
N TRP A 518 17.00 -23.19 -26.58
CA TRP A 518 18.09 -23.90 -27.27
C TRP A 518 18.55 -25.06 -26.42
N ASN A 519 18.79 -26.21 -27.07
CA ASN A 519 19.43 -27.34 -26.43
C ASN A 519 20.96 -27.12 -26.41
N TYR A 520 21.59 -27.66 -25.37
CA TYR A 520 23.04 -27.77 -25.32
C TYR A 520 23.54 -28.71 -26.39
N ASN A 521 24.61 -28.34 -27.08
CA ASN A 521 25.25 -29.12 -28.13
C ASN A 521 26.60 -29.59 -27.59
N ASP A 522 26.73 -30.91 -27.36
CA ASP A 522 27.95 -31.50 -26.80
C ASP A 522 29.18 -31.36 -27.73
N VAL A 523 28.94 -31.14 -29.03
CA VAL A 523 30.04 -30.97 -30.03
C VAL A 523 30.63 -29.57 -29.97
N THR A 524 29.78 -28.55 -29.90
CA THR A 524 30.20 -27.13 -29.87
C THR A 524 30.47 -26.63 -28.45
N GLY A 525 29.93 -27.28 -27.43
CA GLY A 525 29.97 -26.82 -26.06
C GLY A 525 29.05 -25.63 -25.75
N GLU A 526 28.09 -25.29 -26.64
CA GLU A 526 27.26 -24.11 -26.63
C GLU A 526 25.75 -24.50 -26.72
N TYR A 527 24.88 -23.53 -26.39
CA TYR A 527 23.42 -23.65 -26.59
C TYR A 527 23.06 -23.04 -27.95
N ASP A 528 23.31 -23.77 -29.03
CA ASP A 528 23.15 -23.33 -30.40
C ASP A 528 22.08 -24.11 -31.19
N ASN A 529 21.57 -25.23 -30.66
CA ASN A 529 20.57 -26.06 -31.31
C ASN A 529 19.14 -25.61 -30.88
N LEU A 530 18.45 -24.84 -31.75
CA LEU A 530 17.10 -24.33 -31.47
C LEU A 530 16.11 -25.48 -31.24
N ASN A 531 15.46 -25.48 -30.08
CA ASN A 531 14.41 -26.42 -29.71
C ASN A 531 13.04 -25.87 -30.12
N ASN A 532 12.51 -26.30 -31.26
CA ASN A 532 11.25 -25.85 -31.79
C ASN A 532 10.04 -26.30 -30.94
N ASP A 533 10.16 -27.40 -30.20
CA ASP A 533 9.10 -27.95 -29.34
C ASP A 533 8.86 -27.10 -28.07
N LEU A 534 9.88 -26.31 -27.66
CA LEU A 534 9.83 -25.41 -26.52
C LEU A 534 9.85 -23.94 -26.90
N THR A 535 10.04 -23.61 -28.19
CA THR A 535 10.08 -22.24 -28.69
C THR A 535 8.67 -21.77 -29.06
N ARG A 536 8.26 -20.61 -28.51
CA ARG A 536 6.91 -20.05 -28.68
C ARG A 536 6.94 -18.54 -28.77
N PHE A 537 6.07 -18.01 -29.59
CA PHE A 537 5.79 -16.58 -29.66
C PHE A 537 4.30 -16.33 -29.42
N TYR A 538 3.99 -15.30 -28.66
CA TYR A 538 2.62 -14.81 -28.45
C TYR A 538 2.59 -13.30 -28.61
N SER A 539 1.58 -12.79 -29.28
CA SER A 539 1.24 -11.37 -29.25
C SER A 539 -0.24 -11.15 -29.10
N THR A 540 -0.59 -10.07 -28.42
CA THR A 540 -1.96 -9.64 -28.18
C THR A 540 -2.06 -8.16 -28.42
N LYS A 541 -3.01 -7.75 -29.26
CA LYS A 541 -3.43 -6.37 -29.40
C LYS A 541 -4.89 -6.26 -29.02
N LEU A 542 -5.15 -5.68 -27.84
CA LEU A 542 -6.50 -5.45 -27.33
C LEU A 542 -6.84 -3.97 -27.42
N ASN A 543 -7.86 -3.67 -28.21
CA ASN A 543 -8.52 -2.36 -28.22
C ASN A 543 -9.85 -2.48 -27.47
N GLU A 544 -10.05 -1.63 -26.48
CA GLU A 544 -11.30 -1.51 -25.74
C GLU A 544 -11.78 -0.08 -25.81
N PHE A 545 -12.97 0.12 -26.34
CA PHE A 545 -13.66 1.41 -26.33
C PHE A 545 -14.89 1.32 -25.43
N ASN A 546 -14.97 2.20 -24.44
CA ASN A 546 -16.03 2.21 -23.44
C ASN A 546 -16.74 3.57 -23.40
N PRO A 547 -17.80 3.79 -24.21
CA PRO A 547 -18.71 4.91 -24.05
C PRO A 547 -19.65 4.68 -22.87
N TYR A 548 -19.90 5.74 -22.08
CA TYR A 548 -20.74 5.63 -20.90
C TYR A 548 -21.46 6.92 -20.53
N ALA A 549 -22.56 6.77 -19.81
CA ALA A 549 -23.26 7.84 -19.12
C ALA A 549 -23.37 7.53 -17.62
N GLN A 550 -23.34 8.57 -16.80
CA GLN A 550 -23.47 8.46 -15.34
C GLN A 550 -24.51 9.45 -14.83
N LEU A 551 -25.31 9.01 -13.87
CA LEU A 551 -26.18 9.86 -13.09
C LEU A 551 -25.62 9.96 -11.66
N LEU A 552 -25.41 11.19 -11.18
CA LEU A 552 -24.84 11.46 -9.86
C LEU A 552 -25.85 12.25 -9.04
N LEU A 553 -26.35 11.63 -7.97
CA LEU A 553 -27.25 12.26 -7.01
C LEU A 553 -26.49 12.52 -5.69
N ASN A 554 -26.61 13.75 -5.18
CA ASN A 554 -26.06 14.10 -3.88
C ASN A 554 -27.07 14.98 -3.13
N LYS A 555 -27.99 14.36 -2.40
CA LYS A 555 -29.08 15.08 -1.72
C LYS A 555 -29.17 14.65 -0.25
N ASN A 556 -29.05 15.62 0.66
CA ASN A 556 -29.14 15.40 2.11
C ASN A 556 -28.22 14.27 2.58
N LYS A 557 -28.82 13.17 3.08
CA LYS A 557 -28.14 12.01 3.64
C LYS A 557 -27.79 10.93 2.58
N ILE A 558 -28.22 11.10 1.33
CA ILE A 558 -28.07 10.11 0.28
C ILE A 558 -27.10 10.65 -0.78
N SER A 559 -26.16 9.81 -1.18
CA SER A 559 -25.42 9.96 -2.43
C SER A 559 -25.55 8.69 -3.27
N ALA A 560 -25.79 8.85 -4.56
CA ALA A 560 -25.90 7.75 -5.50
C ALA A 560 -25.16 8.08 -6.79
N THR A 561 -24.51 7.09 -7.35
CA THR A 561 -23.95 7.14 -8.70
C THR A 561 -24.38 5.88 -9.43
N VAL A 562 -24.92 6.02 -10.63
CA VAL A 562 -25.25 4.91 -11.51
C VAL A 562 -24.57 5.15 -12.85
N ARG A 563 -23.88 4.16 -13.37
CA ARG A 563 -23.19 4.18 -14.66
C ARG A 563 -23.78 3.11 -15.56
N PHE A 564 -24.02 3.50 -16.80
CA PHE A 564 -24.41 2.64 -17.92
C PHE A 564 -23.48 2.89 -19.09
N GLY A 565 -22.93 1.85 -19.64
CA GLY A 565 -22.02 1.91 -20.77
C GLY A 565 -21.93 0.57 -21.49
N ALA A 566 -21.02 0.49 -22.42
CA ALA A 566 -20.67 -0.74 -23.12
C ALA A 566 -19.16 -0.85 -23.29
N ASN A 567 -18.60 -2.02 -23.01
CA ASN A 567 -17.23 -2.37 -23.37
C ASN A 567 -17.23 -2.99 -24.76
N ILE A 568 -16.66 -2.30 -25.72
CA ILE A 568 -16.50 -2.75 -27.12
C ILE A 568 -15.07 -3.21 -27.28
N TYR A 569 -14.89 -4.52 -27.34
CA TYR A 569 -13.59 -5.17 -27.42
C TYR A 569 -13.28 -5.60 -28.87
N ASN A 570 -12.04 -5.35 -29.29
CA ASN A 570 -11.40 -5.99 -30.43
C ASN A 570 -10.05 -6.53 -29.94
N GLN A 571 -9.95 -7.82 -29.72
CA GLN A 571 -8.74 -8.52 -29.29
C GLN A 571 -8.23 -9.39 -30.44
N GLN A 572 -7.03 -9.11 -30.88
CA GLN A 572 -6.30 -9.88 -31.88
C GLN A 572 -5.19 -10.63 -31.16
N ASN A 573 -5.22 -11.94 -31.23
CA ASN A 573 -4.22 -12.83 -30.67
C ASN A 573 -3.50 -13.52 -31.82
N PHE A 574 -2.20 -13.56 -31.76
CA PHE A 574 -1.35 -14.26 -32.70
C PHE A 574 -0.27 -15.03 -31.92
N GLY A 575 0.10 -16.20 -32.45
CA GLY A 575 1.18 -16.98 -31.86
C GLY A 575 1.80 -17.90 -32.89
N THR A 576 3.06 -18.24 -32.70
CA THR A 576 3.76 -19.25 -33.49
C THR A 576 4.30 -20.38 -32.61
N PHE A 577 4.15 -21.60 -33.05
CA PHE A 577 4.65 -22.81 -32.39
C PHE A 577 4.95 -23.89 -33.42
N LYS A 578 6.12 -24.50 -33.39
CA LYS A 578 6.59 -25.52 -34.35
C LYS A 578 6.49 -25.08 -35.82
N ALA A 579 6.79 -23.81 -36.10
CA ALA A 579 6.67 -23.16 -37.42
C ALA A 579 5.22 -22.99 -37.92
N ASP A 580 4.21 -23.34 -37.15
CA ASP A 580 2.80 -23.08 -37.47
C ASP A 580 2.34 -21.76 -36.83
N ASP A 581 1.52 -21.02 -37.57
CA ASP A 581 0.91 -19.77 -37.12
C ASP A 581 -0.52 -20.00 -36.63
N TYR A 582 -0.81 -19.45 -35.46
CA TYR A 582 -2.11 -19.51 -34.80
C TYR A 582 -2.64 -18.10 -34.64
N SER A 583 -3.89 -17.89 -34.96
CA SER A 583 -4.55 -16.59 -34.76
C SER A 583 -5.96 -16.74 -34.23
N SER A 584 -6.38 -15.77 -33.44
CA SER A 584 -7.76 -15.66 -32.95
C SER A 584 -8.13 -14.20 -32.80
N THR A 585 -9.30 -13.82 -33.34
CA THR A 585 -9.84 -12.48 -33.18
C THR A 585 -11.14 -12.54 -32.43
N GLN A 586 -11.22 -11.84 -31.31
CA GLN A 586 -12.44 -11.75 -30.49
C GLN A 586 -13.00 -10.33 -30.60
N ASN A 587 -14.17 -10.20 -31.22
CA ASN A 587 -14.96 -8.98 -31.26
C ASN A 587 -16.17 -9.18 -30.36
N LYS A 588 -16.25 -8.45 -29.26
CA LYS A 588 -17.33 -8.59 -28.26
C LYS A 588 -17.80 -7.20 -27.83
N THR A 589 -19.11 -7.06 -27.70
CA THR A 589 -19.71 -5.89 -27.05
C THR A 589 -20.43 -6.37 -25.79
N LEU A 590 -19.97 -5.92 -24.65
CA LEU A 590 -20.45 -6.36 -23.33
C LEU A 590 -20.93 -5.15 -22.51
N PRO A 591 -21.99 -5.29 -21.70
CA PRO A 591 -22.49 -4.17 -20.90
C PRO A 591 -21.45 -3.75 -19.84
N ASP A 592 -21.38 -2.45 -19.57
CA ASP A 592 -20.69 -1.84 -18.44
C ASP A 592 -21.72 -1.20 -17.52
N ILE A 593 -22.06 -1.87 -16.43
CA ILE A 593 -23.09 -1.41 -15.50
C ILE A 593 -22.49 -1.39 -14.09
N SER A 594 -22.56 -0.22 -13.45
CA SER A 594 -22.16 -0.11 -12.05
C SER A 594 -23.02 0.90 -11.31
N GLY A 595 -23.16 0.70 -10.00
CA GLY A 595 -23.91 1.58 -9.14
C GLY A 595 -23.36 1.60 -7.72
N ASN A 596 -23.43 2.77 -7.10
CA ASN A 596 -23.09 2.96 -5.68
C ASN A 596 -24.15 3.86 -5.06
N ILE A 597 -24.76 3.39 -3.98
CA ILE A 597 -25.73 4.14 -3.19
C ILE A 597 -25.20 4.18 -1.75
N ARG A 598 -25.06 5.38 -1.19
CA ARG A 598 -24.66 5.59 0.20
C ARG A 598 -25.70 6.40 0.95
N TYR A 599 -26.11 5.90 2.09
CA TYR A 599 -26.90 6.62 3.08
C TYR A 599 -26.04 6.92 4.30
N GLN A 600 -25.94 8.20 4.68
CA GLN A 600 -25.18 8.63 5.84
C GLN A 600 -26.05 9.48 6.77
N ASN A 601 -26.16 9.08 8.03
CA ASN A 601 -26.92 9.80 9.06
C ASN A 601 -26.13 9.83 10.37
N GLY A 602 -25.53 10.97 10.68
CA GLY A 602 -24.64 11.10 11.83
C GLY A 602 -23.49 10.08 11.78
N ASN A 603 -23.43 9.22 12.77
CA ASN A 603 -22.42 8.18 12.91
C ASN A 603 -22.67 6.92 12.08
N ASN A 604 -23.86 6.79 11.47
CA ASN A 604 -24.25 5.62 10.69
C ASN A 604 -23.96 5.86 9.20
N SER A 605 -23.33 4.91 8.56
CA SER A 605 -23.12 4.87 7.11
C SER A 605 -23.51 3.50 6.57
N LEU A 606 -24.39 3.47 5.58
CA LEU A 606 -24.77 2.29 4.82
C LEU A 606 -24.42 2.53 3.36
N SER A 607 -23.66 1.62 2.74
CA SER A 607 -23.28 1.71 1.32
C SER A 607 -23.58 0.40 0.62
N LEU A 608 -24.22 0.49 -0.53
CA LEU A 608 -24.47 -0.63 -1.45
C LEU A 608 -23.77 -0.34 -2.76
N MET A 609 -22.89 -1.25 -3.19
CA MET A 609 -22.20 -1.19 -4.47
C MET A 609 -22.58 -2.39 -5.34
N TYR A 610 -22.82 -2.14 -6.61
CA TYR A 610 -23.01 -3.16 -7.64
C TYR A 610 -22.06 -2.90 -8.80
N ASN A 611 -21.49 -3.96 -9.36
CA ASN A 611 -20.62 -3.90 -10.53
C ASN A 611 -20.80 -5.17 -11.36
N TYR A 612 -21.13 -5.02 -12.64
CA TYR A 612 -21.05 -6.08 -13.64
C TYR A 612 -19.67 -6.05 -14.28
N GLN A 613 -18.90 -7.08 -14.06
CA GLN A 613 -17.51 -7.18 -14.52
C GLN A 613 -17.39 -8.19 -15.64
N THR A 614 -16.71 -7.79 -16.71
CA THR A 614 -16.43 -8.64 -17.88
C THR A 614 -14.93 -8.67 -18.18
N SER A 615 -14.43 -9.78 -18.70
CA SER A 615 -13.06 -9.88 -19.23
C SER A 615 -12.96 -10.96 -20.30
N LEU A 616 -12.19 -10.69 -21.34
CA LEU A 616 -11.91 -11.68 -22.38
C LEU A 616 -10.92 -12.73 -21.86
N ALA A 617 -10.86 -13.89 -22.52
CA ALA A 617 -9.84 -14.90 -22.30
C ALA A 617 -8.47 -14.38 -22.75
N SER A 618 -7.40 -14.78 -22.06
CA SER A 618 -6.02 -14.42 -22.41
C SER A 618 -5.55 -15.15 -23.67
N THR A 619 -4.50 -14.66 -24.32
CA THR A 619 -3.90 -15.24 -25.52
C THR A 619 -3.52 -16.72 -25.33
N SER A 620 -2.88 -17.06 -24.23
CA SER A 620 -2.52 -18.45 -23.91
C SER A 620 -3.71 -19.35 -23.63
N GLN A 621 -4.87 -18.78 -23.23
CA GLN A 621 -6.09 -19.54 -23.04
C GLN A 621 -6.83 -19.84 -24.35
N VAL A 622 -6.74 -18.93 -25.35
CA VAL A 622 -7.49 -19.09 -26.61
C VAL A 622 -6.69 -19.71 -27.74
N LEU A 623 -5.36 -19.54 -27.78
CA LEU A 623 -4.54 -20.13 -28.83
C LEU A 623 -4.26 -21.61 -28.50
N PRO A 624 -4.54 -22.56 -29.41
CA PRO A 624 -4.35 -24.01 -29.17
C PRO A 624 -2.87 -24.42 -29.24
N ILE A 625 -2.00 -23.60 -28.68
CA ILE A 625 -0.55 -23.83 -28.59
C ILE A 625 -0.27 -24.66 -27.35
N LEU A 626 0.55 -25.72 -27.53
CA LEU A 626 0.95 -26.61 -26.47
C LEU A 626 2.14 -26.03 -25.70
N ASP A 627 2.02 -25.98 -24.39
CA ASP A 627 3.11 -25.62 -23.47
C ASP A 627 3.61 -26.84 -22.72
N GLU A 628 4.77 -27.36 -23.11
CA GLU A 628 5.46 -28.51 -22.51
C GLU A 628 6.74 -28.10 -21.79
N THR A 629 6.80 -26.86 -21.27
CA THR A 629 7.98 -26.40 -20.49
C THR A 629 8.19 -27.30 -19.28
N ASP A 630 7.12 -27.70 -18.57
CA ASP A 630 7.13 -28.79 -17.61
C ASP A 630 6.66 -30.08 -18.33
N PRO A 631 7.49 -31.13 -18.39
CA PRO A 631 7.12 -32.34 -19.09
C PRO A 631 5.98 -33.14 -18.43
N LEU A 632 5.72 -32.88 -17.12
CA LEU A 632 4.67 -33.52 -16.35
C LEU A 632 3.40 -32.69 -16.21
N ASP A 633 3.47 -31.38 -16.57
CA ASP A 633 2.33 -30.46 -16.45
C ASP A 633 2.22 -29.57 -17.71
N VAL A 634 1.38 -30.01 -18.63
CA VAL A 634 1.25 -29.45 -19.97
C VAL A 634 -0.03 -28.60 -20.07
N PHE A 635 0.06 -27.46 -20.76
CA PHE A 635 -1.08 -26.57 -20.98
C PHE A 635 -1.38 -26.44 -22.47
N LYS A 636 -2.68 -26.33 -22.81
CA LYS A 636 -3.15 -26.11 -24.17
C LYS A 636 -4.35 -25.16 -24.16
N GLY A 637 -4.33 -24.14 -25.01
CA GLY A 637 -5.43 -23.20 -25.14
C GLY A 637 -6.67 -23.82 -25.81
N ASN A 638 -7.84 -23.19 -25.58
CA ASN A 638 -9.14 -23.52 -26.18
C ASN A 638 -9.69 -22.27 -26.90
N PRO A 639 -9.82 -22.28 -28.23
CA PRO A 639 -10.31 -21.14 -29.00
C PRO A 639 -11.80 -20.82 -28.79
N ASP A 640 -12.58 -21.76 -28.27
CA ASP A 640 -14.03 -21.65 -28.13
C ASP A 640 -14.49 -21.00 -26.82
N LEU A 641 -13.58 -20.33 -26.10
CA LEU A 641 -13.87 -19.73 -24.80
C LEU A 641 -14.72 -18.47 -24.93
N ASP A 642 -15.78 -18.41 -24.13
CA ASP A 642 -16.58 -17.22 -23.89
C ASP A 642 -15.93 -16.32 -22.81
N PRO A 643 -16.20 -15.00 -22.84
CA PRO A 643 -15.73 -14.08 -21.81
C PRO A 643 -16.16 -14.47 -20.39
N ASN A 644 -15.32 -14.14 -19.40
CA ASN A 644 -15.75 -14.15 -18.01
C ASN A 644 -16.77 -13.02 -17.78
N LYS A 645 -17.85 -13.32 -17.04
CA LYS A 645 -18.92 -12.38 -16.69
C LYS A 645 -19.30 -12.60 -15.23
N ALA A 646 -19.29 -11.54 -14.43
CA ALA A 646 -19.56 -11.63 -13.01
C ALA A 646 -20.38 -10.44 -12.48
N HIS A 647 -21.39 -10.74 -11.66
CA HIS A 647 -22.12 -9.79 -10.85
C HIS A 647 -21.45 -9.68 -9.48
N ARG A 648 -21.08 -8.47 -9.08
CA ARG A 648 -20.52 -8.21 -7.75
C ARG A 648 -21.42 -7.25 -6.99
N ILE A 649 -21.81 -7.64 -5.80
CA ILE A 649 -22.61 -6.84 -4.87
C ILE A 649 -21.81 -6.72 -3.58
N ASN A 650 -21.66 -5.50 -3.06
CA ASN A 650 -21.02 -5.26 -1.77
C ASN A 650 -21.91 -4.36 -0.92
N LEU A 651 -22.28 -4.82 0.27
CA LEU A 651 -23.03 -4.09 1.27
C LEU A 651 -22.14 -3.80 2.47
N MET A 652 -22.00 -2.54 2.82
CA MET A 652 -21.19 -2.11 3.95
C MET A 652 -22.02 -1.27 4.91
N PHE A 653 -21.96 -1.61 6.18
CA PHE A 653 -22.52 -0.81 7.27
C PHE A 653 -21.43 -0.44 8.26
N SER A 654 -21.37 0.81 8.68
CA SER A 654 -20.48 1.27 9.73
C SER A 654 -21.19 2.21 10.68
N ASN A 655 -20.91 2.06 11.97
CA ASN A 655 -21.35 2.94 13.04
C ASN A 655 -20.18 3.18 13.99
N PHE A 656 -19.97 4.40 14.41
CA PHE A 656 -19.02 4.72 15.47
C PHE A 656 -19.59 5.77 16.40
N ASP A 657 -19.89 5.37 17.63
CA ASP A 657 -20.36 6.26 18.70
C ASP A 657 -19.16 6.76 19.54
N ARG A 658 -18.88 8.04 19.44
CA ARG A 658 -17.75 8.71 20.10
C ARG A 658 -17.96 8.87 21.60
N LYS A 659 -19.21 9.05 22.04
CA LYS A 659 -19.52 9.22 23.48
C LYS A 659 -19.27 7.93 24.23
N THR A 660 -19.71 6.81 23.66
CA THR A 660 -19.55 5.49 24.27
C THR A 660 -18.25 4.82 23.86
N ARG A 661 -17.45 5.43 22.92
CA ARG A 661 -16.23 4.88 22.35
C ARG A 661 -16.42 3.45 21.84
N GLN A 662 -17.51 3.26 21.11
CA GLN A 662 -17.94 1.97 20.57
C GLN A 662 -18.02 2.06 19.06
N GLY A 663 -17.42 1.09 18.37
CA GLY A 663 -17.44 0.96 16.91
C GLY A 663 -18.03 -0.36 16.45
N PHE A 664 -18.73 -0.32 15.35
CA PHE A 664 -19.31 -1.49 14.69
C PHE A 664 -19.13 -1.33 13.18
N ASN A 665 -18.59 -2.35 12.52
CA ASN A 665 -18.47 -2.43 11.07
C ASN A 665 -18.92 -3.81 10.60
N ALA A 666 -19.68 -3.85 9.51
CA ALA A 666 -20.08 -5.08 8.83
C ALA A 666 -19.96 -4.89 7.33
N ASN A 667 -19.37 -5.85 6.65
CA ASN A 667 -19.26 -5.91 5.20
C ASN A 667 -19.75 -7.27 4.71
N LEU A 668 -20.60 -7.27 3.68
CA LEU A 668 -21.10 -8.47 3.02
C LEU A 668 -20.89 -8.33 1.52
N GLY A 669 -20.01 -9.16 0.94
CA GLY A 669 -19.72 -9.22 -0.49
C GLY A 669 -20.27 -10.49 -1.10
N TYR A 670 -20.97 -10.36 -2.23
CA TYR A 670 -21.45 -11.49 -3.04
C TYR A 670 -20.95 -11.33 -4.47
N THR A 671 -20.32 -12.38 -4.98
CA THR A 671 -19.90 -12.50 -6.38
C THR A 671 -20.60 -13.71 -6.98
N TYR A 672 -21.27 -13.51 -8.11
CA TYR A 672 -21.87 -14.57 -8.91
C TYR A 672 -21.30 -14.52 -10.32
N ASN A 673 -20.75 -15.64 -10.80
CA ASN A 673 -20.18 -15.75 -12.14
C ASN A 673 -21.24 -16.34 -13.09
N GLU A 674 -21.71 -15.50 -14.00
CA GLU A 674 -22.59 -15.91 -15.11
C GLU A 674 -21.82 -16.81 -16.10
N SER A 675 -20.54 -16.51 -16.32
CA SER A 675 -19.58 -17.29 -17.07
C SER A 675 -18.20 -17.16 -16.44
N ASN A 676 -17.53 -18.29 -16.26
CA ASN A 676 -16.18 -18.33 -15.68
C ASN A 676 -15.34 -19.36 -16.43
N ILE A 677 -14.16 -18.95 -16.89
CA ILE A 677 -13.17 -19.85 -17.47
C ILE A 677 -12.50 -20.62 -16.34
N VAL A 678 -12.52 -21.95 -16.43
CA VAL A 678 -11.92 -22.86 -15.44
C VAL A 678 -11.00 -23.85 -16.13
N ASN A 679 -10.13 -24.49 -15.35
CA ASN A 679 -9.28 -25.57 -15.85
C ASN A 679 -10.11 -26.82 -16.15
N TYR A 680 -9.81 -27.43 -17.28
CA TYR A 680 -10.20 -28.77 -17.67
C TYR A 680 -8.92 -29.62 -17.70
N THR A 681 -8.78 -30.54 -16.76
CA THR A 681 -7.52 -31.25 -16.54
C THR A 681 -7.72 -32.74 -16.80
N GLU A 682 -6.85 -33.31 -17.59
CA GLU A 682 -6.76 -34.76 -17.85
C GLU A 682 -5.43 -35.30 -17.33
N MET A 683 -5.46 -36.49 -16.75
CA MET A 683 -4.30 -37.15 -16.21
C MET A 683 -3.99 -38.45 -16.99
N ASP A 684 -2.80 -38.54 -17.51
CA ASP A 684 -2.25 -39.79 -17.93
C ASP A 684 -1.64 -40.53 -16.72
N TYR A 685 -2.36 -41.48 -16.17
CA TYR A 685 -1.94 -42.23 -14.98
C TYR A 685 -0.80 -43.22 -15.23
N SER A 686 -0.42 -43.49 -16.49
CA SER A 686 0.72 -44.34 -16.80
C SER A 686 2.04 -43.70 -16.45
N ILE A 687 2.11 -42.37 -16.62
CA ILE A 687 3.31 -41.54 -16.38
C ILE A 687 3.07 -40.38 -15.38
N TYR A 688 1.83 -40.27 -14.91
CA TYR A 688 1.40 -39.16 -14.06
C TYR A 688 1.67 -37.77 -14.68
N LYS A 689 1.41 -37.69 -16.02
CA LYS A 689 1.46 -36.45 -16.79
C LYS A 689 0.09 -35.79 -16.80
N ARG A 690 0.03 -34.53 -16.44
CA ARG A 690 -1.19 -33.72 -16.43
C ARG A 690 -1.25 -32.86 -17.69
N THR A 691 -2.36 -32.88 -18.37
CA THR A 691 -2.68 -31.95 -19.46
C THR A 691 -3.84 -31.06 -19.04
N THR A 692 -3.65 -29.75 -19.07
CA THR A 692 -4.66 -28.75 -18.69
C THR A 692 -5.07 -27.95 -19.91
N THR A 693 -6.36 -27.88 -20.18
CA THR A 693 -7.01 -26.95 -21.09
C THR A 693 -8.04 -26.12 -20.32
N TYR A 694 -8.91 -25.41 -21.01
CA TYR A 694 -9.84 -24.47 -20.41
C TYR A 694 -11.26 -24.70 -20.91
N GLU A 695 -12.24 -24.48 -20.00
CA GLU A 695 -13.67 -24.60 -20.29
C GLU A 695 -14.44 -23.47 -19.60
N ASN A 696 -15.61 -23.11 -20.13
CA ASN A 696 -16.52 -22.21 -19.46
C ASN A 696 -17.50 -22.94 -18.56
N VAL A 697 -17.65 -22.50 -17.32
CA VAL A 697 -18.69 -22.94 -16.38
C VAL A 697 -19.57 -21.77 -15.95
N LYS A 698 -20.78 -22.08 -15.50
CA LYS A 698 -21.75 -21.12 -14.98
C LYS A 698 -22.06 -21.42 -13.52
N GLY A 699 -22.40 -20.39 -12.77
CA GLY A 699 -22.93 -20.56 -11.42
C GLY A 699 -21.88 -20.62 -10.30
N ASN A 700 -20.60 -20.43 -10.59
CA ASN A 700 -19.61 -20.21 -9.51
C ASN A 700 -19.99 -18.97 -8.72
N TYR A 701 -19.95 -19.06 -7.39
CA TYR A 701 -20.26 -17.93 -6.53
C TYR A 701 -19.38 -17.90 -5.29
N ARG A 702 -19.29 -16.71 -4.70
CA ARG A 702 -18.61 -16.49 -3.42
C ARG A 702 -19.38 -15.48 -2.58
N LEU A 703 -19.65 -15.83 -1.34
CA LEU A 703 -20.19 -14.96 -0.31
C LEU A 703 -19.10 -14.73 0.74
N ASN A 704 -18.75 -13.47 1.00
CA ASN A 704 -17.79 -13.07 2.04
C ASN A 704 -18.50 -12.17 3.04
N GLY A 705 -18.31 -12.43 4.33
CA GLY A 705 -18.80 -11.59 5.41
C GLY A 705 -17.65 -11.21 6.34
N ASN A 706 -17.55 -9.94 6.70
CA ASN A 706 -16.65 -9.47 7.74
C ASN A 706 -17.47 -8.65 8.75
N PHE A 707 -17.27 -8.94 10.00
CA PHE A 707 -17.88 -8.24 11.13
C PHE A 707 -16.77 -7.81 12.07
N PHE A 708 -16.88 -6.61 12.58
CA PHE A 708 -15.93 -6.07 13.51
C PHE A 708 -16.66 -5.20 14.55
N PHE A 709 -16.33 -5.39 15.82
CA PHE A 709 -16.83 -4.63 16.94
C PHE A 709 -15.69 -4.25 17.87
N ASN A 710 -15.63 -2.98 18.27
CA ASN A 710 -14.69 -2.49 19.27
C ASN A 710 -15.40 -1.70 20.36
N LYS A 711 -14.88 -1.76 21.57
CA LYS A 711 -15.32 -0.93 22.69
C LYS A 711 -14.16 -0.61 23.63
N GLN A 712 -14.09 0.65 24.04
CA GLN A 712 -13.13 1.11 25.02
C GLN A 712 -13.83 1.53 26.30
N TYR A 713 -13.31 1.07 27.42
CA TYR A 713 -13.68 1.49 28.78
C TYR A 713 -12.47 2.13 29.43
N GLN A 714 -12.69 3.23 30.14
CA GLN A 714 -11.66 3.89 30.91
C GLN A 714 -12.16 4.26 32.28
N LYS A 715 -11.42 3.87 33.32
CA LYS A 715 -11.69 4.23 34.73
C LYS A 715 -10.39 4.59 35.41
N GLY A 716 -10.18 5.88 35.66
CA GLY A 716 -8.92 6.40 36.18
C GLY A 716 -7.76 6.10 35.20
N ILE A 717 -6.72 5.46 35.70
CA ILE A 717 -5.54 5.08 34.91
C ILE A 717 -5.72 3.76 34.14
N ASN A 718 -6.81 3.01 34.43
CA ASN A 718 -7.11 1.75 33.76
C ASN A 718 -7.90 2.00 32.48
N LYS A 719 -7.37 1.48 31.36
CA LYS A 719 -8.03 1.51 30.06
C LYS A 719 -8.17 0.07 29.54
N PHE A 720 -9.40 -0.34 29.23
CA PHE A 720 -9.72 -1.65 28.66
C PHE A 720 -10.27 -1.45 27.25
N ARG A 721 -9.71 -2.17 26.29
CA ARG A 721 -10.20 -2.22 24.90
C ARG A 721 -10.56 -3.66 24.57
N VAL A 722 -11.75 -3.85 24.04
CA VAL A 722 -12.26 -5.14 23.56
C VAL A 722 -12.49 -5.05 22.07
N ASN A 723 -11.86 -5.91 21.31
CA ASN A 723 -12.02 -6.02 19.87
C ASN A 723 -12.49 -7.44 19.54
N VAL A 724 -13.62 -7.55 18.85
CA VAL A 724 -14.20 -8.81 18.39
C VAL A 724 -14.33 -8.73 16.88
N GLY A 725 -13.74 -9.69 16.18
CA GLY A 725 -13.81 -9.79 14.73
C GLY A 725 -14.35 -11.16 14.31
N MET A 726 -15.03 -11.19 13.18
CA MET A 726 -15.45 -12.41 12.50
C MET A 726 -15.28 -12.24 11.00
N SER A 727 -14.55 -13.15 10.38
CA SER A 727 -14.50 -13.27 8.93
C SER A 727 -15.10 -14.60 8.51
N ALA A 728 -16.02 -14.58 7.54
CA ALA A 728 -16.67 -15.77 7.00
C ALA A 728 -16.63 -15.75 5.48
N SER A 729 -16.38 -16.90 4.85
CA SER A 729 -16.45 -17.06 3.40
C SER A 729 -17.12 -18.38 3.06
N TYR A 730 -18.02 -18.34 2.08
CA TYR A 730 -18.63 -19.51 1.50
C TYR A 730 -18.56 -19.41 -0.03
N ALA A 731 -17.98 -20.41 -0.69
CA ALA A 731 -17.75 -20.38 -2.13
C ALA A 731 -18.06 -21.72 -2.78
N LEU A 732 -18.65 -21.67 -3.97
CA LEU A 732 -18.71 -22.77 -4.92
C LEU A 732 -17.66 -22.54 -6.01
N THR A 733 -16.76 -23.50 -6.18
CA THR A 733 -15.79 -23.59 -7.27
C THR A 733 -16.05 -24.85 -8.06
N GLN A 734 -16.11 -24.72 -9.38
CA GLN A 734 -16.29 -25.82 -10.32
C GLN A 734 -15.07 -25.93 -11.22
N GLY A 735 -14.80 -27.12 -11.72
CA GLY A 735 -13.76 -27.42 -12.70
C GLY A 735 -13.98 -28.81 -13.28
N PHE A 736 -13.04 -29.25 -14.10
CA PHE A 736 -13.07 -30.58 -14.71
C PHE A 736 -11.79 -31.33 -14.42
N ARG A 737 -11.93 -32.61 -14.09
CA ARG A 737 -10.84 -33.55 -13.92
C ARG A 737 -11.19 -34.89 -14.56
N ASP A 738 -10.35 -35.33 -15.51
CA ASP A 738 -10.57 -36.60 -16.25
C ASP A 738 -11.99 -36.72 -16.83
N ALA A 739 -12.43 -35.65 -17.53
CA ALA A 739 -13.78 -35.45 -18.08
C ALA A 739 -14.92 -35.39 -17.04
N VAL A 740 -14.62 -35.47 -15.74
CA VAL A 740 -15.63 -35.36 -14.68
C VAL A 740 -15.70 -33.95 -14.17
N LYS A 741 -16.90 -33.33 -14.22
CA LYS A 741 -17.16 -32.05 -13.59
C LYS A 741 -17.24 -32.25 -12.09
N TYR A 742 -16.39 -31.51 -11.36
CA TYR A 742 -16.44 -31.47 -9.90
C TYR A 742 -16.99 -30.16 -9.37
N GLU A 743 -17.48 -30.21 -8.15
CA GLU A 743 -17.89 -29.05 -7.37
C GLU A 743 -17.21 -29.07 -6.00
N GLN A 744 -16.60 -27.94 -5.61
CA GLN A 744 -16.06 -27.76 -4.28
C GLN A 744 -16.82 -26.64 -3.56
N TYR A 745 -17.43 -27.00 -2.43
CA TYR A 745 -18.03 -26.03 -1.50
C TYR A 745 -17.04 -25.75 -0.38
N ASN A 746 -16.50 -24.54 -0.37
CA ASN A 746 -15.49 -24.14 0.61
C ASN A 746 -16.10 -23.15 1.63
N THR A 747 -16.05 -23.52 2.91
CA THR A 747 -16.47 -22.70 4.05
C THR A 747 -15.26 -22.34 4.87
N THR A 748 -15.06 -21.06 5.13
CA THR A 748 -14.03 -20.57 6.05
C THR A 748 -14.66 -19.66 7.11
N LEU A 749 -14.36 -19.90 8.40
CA LEU A 749 -14.80 -19.10 9.52
C LEU A 749 -13.58 -18.71 10.36
N SER A 750 -13.41 -17.42 10.64
CA SER A 750 -12.23 -16.92 11.36
C SER A 750 -12.62 -15.89 12.42
N PRO A 751 -13.19 -16.32 13.58
CA PRO A 751 -13.41 -15.44 14.72
C PRO A 751 -12.08 -15.01 15.36
N THR A 752 -12.04 -13.76 15.79
CA THR A 752 -10.91 -13.17 16.49
C THR A 752 -11.38 -12.41 17.73
N LEU A 753 -10.64 -12.54 18.82
CA LEU A 753 -10.82 -11.77 20.05
C LEU A 753 -9.47 -11.16 20.43
N ARG A 754 -9.45 -9.84 20.68
CA ARG A 754 -8.27 -9.17 21.23
C ARG A 754 -8.73 -8.28 22.38
N LEU A 755 -8.09 -8.44 23.51
CA LEU A 755 -8.28 -7.61 24.69
C LEU A 755 -7.00 -6.81 24.91
N ASN A 756 -7.11 -5.56 25.35
CA ASN A 756 -5.96 -4.77 25.78
C ASN A 756 -6.32 -4.15 27.14
N TRP A 757 -5.45 -4.30 28.09
CA TRP A 757 -5.51 -3.61 29.37
C TRP A 757 -4.26 -2.77 29.55
N ASP A 758 -4.44 -1.46 29.67
CA ASP A 758 -3.38 -0.51 29.98
C ASP A 758 -3.56 -0.02 31.42
N TYR A 759 -2.53 -0.18 32.22
CA TYR A 759 -2.42 0.38 33.56
C TYR A 759 -1.52 1.62 33.51
N GLY A 760 -2.12 2.76 33.21
CA GLY A 760 -1.39 4.01 32.94
C GLY A 760 -0.32 3.82 31.86
N ASP A 761 0.86 4.40 32.12
CA ASP A 761 2.03 4.26 31.25
C ASP A 761 2.94 3.11 31.69
N TYR A 762 2.58 2.37 32.74
CA TYR A 762 3.48 1.39 33.39
C TYR A 762 3.37 -0.01 32.78
N LEU A 763 2.17 -0.44 32.41
CA LEU A 763 1.95 -1.82 31.98
C LEU A 763 0.85 -1.89 30.95
N THR A 764 1.10 -2.62 29.86
CA THR A 764 0.10 -3.04 28.87
C THR A 764 0.08 -4.57 28.81
N ILE A 765 -1.11 -5.19 28.89
CA ILE A 765 -1.31 -6.62 28.69
C ILE A 765 -2.34 -6.80 27.58
N SER A 766 -1.99 -7.56 26.55
CA SER A 766 -2.79 -7.71 25.33
C SER A 766 -2.94 -9.19 24.95
N PRO A 767 -3.86 -9.94 25.58
CA PRO A 767 -4.20 -11.29 25.12
C PRO A 767 -5.00 -11.24 23.83
N SER A 768 -4.76 -12.19 22.95
CA SER A 768 -5.46 -12.36 21.68
C SER A 768 -5.71 -13.82 21.37
N TYR A 769 -6.82 -14.09 20.71
CA TYR A 769 -7.16 -15.42 20.24
C TYR A 769 -7.74 -15.36 18.84
N ARG A 770 -7.28 -16.24 17.96
CA ARG A 770 -7.81 -16.43 16.62
C ARG A 770 -8.06 -17.92 16.39
N LEU A 771 -9.25 -18.24 15.97
CA LEU A 771 -9.58 -19.54 15.38
C LEU A 771 -9.66 -19.36 13.87
N ASN A 772 -9.22 -20.34 13.10
CA ASN A 772 -9.51 -20.42 11.69
C ASN A 772 -10.01 -21.84 11.39
N PHE A 773 -11.25 -21.94 10.97
CA PHE A 773 -11.90 -23.16 10.54
C PHE A 773 -12.10 -23.13 9.04
N THR A 774 -11.60 -24.13 8.33
CA THR A 774 -11.82 -24.34 6.90
C THR A 774 -12.44 -25.72 6.69
N ASN A 775 -13.51 -25.80 5.89
CA ASN A 775 -14.13 -27.04 5.48
C ASN A 775 -14.41 -27.01 3.99
N SER A 776 -13.86 -27.99 3.28
CA SER A 776 -14.04 -28.17 1.83
C SER A 776 -14.81 -29.47 1.61
N LYS A 777 -16.03 -29.33 1.06
CA LYS A 777 -16.87 -30.47 0.66
C LYS A 777 -16.80 -30.62 -0.85
N TYR A 778 -16.59 -31.85 -1.32
CA TYR A 778 -16.48 -32.16 -2.73
C TYR A 778 -17.69 -32.96 -3.20
N VAL A 779 -18.13 -32.69 -4.43
CA VAL A 779 -19.15 -33.47 -5.14
C VAL A 779 -18.52 -33.95 -6.43
N ASN A 780 -18.80 -35.18 -6.78
CA ASN A 780 -18.25 -35.95 -7.92
C ASN A 780 -16.75 -36.31 -7.77
N TYR A 781 -16.20 -36.19 -6.56
CA TYR A 781 -14.92 -36.77 -6.20
C TYR A 781 -15.11 -37.84 -5.13
N SER A 782 -14.35 -38.94 -5.23
CA SER A 782 -14.33 -40.03 -4.24
C SER A 782 -13.37 -39.69 -3.08
N ILE A 783 -13.50 -38.51 -2.50
CA ILE A 783 -12.69 -38.05 -1.37
C ILE A 783 -13.56 -37.56 -0.25
N ASP A 784 -13.09 -37.76 0.97
CA ASP A 784 -13.72 -37.24 2.18
C ASP A 784 -13.65 -35.71 2.24
N ASN A 785 -14.58 -35.10 2.97
CA ASN A 785 -14.55 -33.68 3.27
C ASN A 785 -13.24 -33.32 3.96
N GLN A 786 -12.56 -32.34 3.40
CA GLN A 786 -11.32 -31.81 3.96
C GLN A 786 -11.64 -30.70 4.95
N ASN A 787 -11.28 -30.89 6.20
CA ASN A 787 -11.44 -29.86 7.23
C ASN A 787 -10.10 -29.55 7.91
N ASN A 788 -9.93 -28.33 8.31
CA ASN A 788 -8.75 -27.90 9.06
C ASN A 788 -9.14 -26.85 10.10
N ILE A 789 -8.63 -26.99 11.31
CA ILE A 789 -8.81 -26.03 12.39
C ILE A 789 -7.44 -25.58 12.85
N THR A 790 -7.23 -24.25 12.83
CA THR A 790 -6.03 -23.66 13.42
C THR A 790 -6.40 -22.77 14.59
N HIS A 791 -5.67 -22.90 15.69
CA HIS A 791 -5.76 -22.04 16.85
C HIS A 791 -4.49 -21.21 16.95
N ASN A 792 -4.67 -19.93 17.23
CA ASN A 792 -3.59 -19.03 17.56
C ASN A 792 -3.97 -18.25 18.82
N PHE A 793 -3.29 -18.52 19.88
CA PHE A 793 -3.35 -17.76 21.12
C PHE A 793 -2.09 -16.91 21.25
N GLY A 794 -2.23 -15.64 21.58
CA GLY A 794 -1.12 -14.72 21.81
C GLY A 794 -1.32 -13.90 23.07
N ILE A 795 -0.23 -13.56 23.74
CA ILE A 795 -0.22 -12.58 24.83
C ILE A 795 1.01 -11.68 24.66
N LYS A 796 0.76 -10.38 24.48
CA LYS A 796 1.81 -9.37 24.45
C LYS A 796 1.78 -8.56 25.72
N THR A 797 2.95 -8.37 26.37
CA THR A 797 3.09 -7.51 27.53
C THR A 797 4.16 -6.46 27.27
N ILE A 798 3.92 -5.23 27.70
CA ILE A 798 4.88 -4.13 27.67
C ILE A 798 4.91 -3.52 29.06
N SER A 799 6.04 -3.58 29.73
CA SER A 799 6.29 -2.93 31.03
C SER A 799 7.27 -1.78 30.84
N THR A 800 6.94 -0.59 31.37
CA THR A 800 7.81 0.59 31.34
C THR A 800 8.19 1.03 32.76
N PHE A 801 8.40 0.09 33.64
CA PHE A 801 8.86 0.31 35.02
C PHE A 801 10.12 -0.52 35.31
N PRO A 802 11.18 0.09 35.93
CA PRO A 802 11.31 1.50 36.33
C PRO A 802 11.38 2.45 35.14
N LYS A 803 11.29 3.77 35.41
CA LYS A 803 11.39 4.84 34.38
C LYS A 803 12.61 4.57 33.49
N ASN A 804 12.46 4.79 32.19
CA ASN A 804 13.44 4.57 31.11
C ASN A 804 13.70 3.11 30.73
N LEU A 805 13.24 2.12 31.48
CA LEU A 805 13.34 0.71 31.10
C LEU A 805 12.03 0.25 30.45
N THR A 806 12.15 -0.37 29.27
CA THR A 806 11.00 -0.99 28.60
C THR A 806 11.28 -2.48 28.40
N TRP A 807 10.43 -3.31 28.96
CA TRP A 807 10.45 -4.75 28.77
C TRP A 807 9.21 -5.19 27.98
N THR A 808 9.46 -5.78 26.81
CA THR A 808 8.40 -6.28 25.93
C THR A 808 8.51 -7.79 25.83
N ASN A 809 7.35 -8.48 25.97
CA ASN A 809 7.23 -9.90 25.68
C ASN A 809 6.10 -10.11 24.67
N ASP A 810 6.33 -11.00 23.74
CA ASP A 810 5.34 -11.47 22.76
C ASP A 810 5.42 -13.00 22.75
N PHE A 811 4.41 -13.62 23.37
CA PHE A 811 4.30 -15.06 23.46
C PHE A 811 3.09 -15.52 22.64
N SER A 812 3.27 -16.52 21.81
CA SER A 812 2.19 -17.14 21.05
C SER A 812 2.26 -18.65 21.05
N TYR A 813 1.09 -19.29 21.09
CA TYR A 813 0.87 -20.71 20.85
C TYR A 813 0.10 -20.88 19.54
N ASN A 814 0.60 -21.73 18.66
CA ASN A 814 0.02 -22.01 17.35
C ASN A 814 -0.26 -23.51 17.27
N TYR A 815 -1.48 -23.87 16.85
CA TYR A 815 -1.91 -25.26 16.66
C TYR A 815 -2.63 -25.42 15.32
N ASN A 816 -2.34 -26.54 14.62
CA ASN A 816 -3.02 -26.93 13.40
C ASN A 816 -3.52 -28.38 13.57
N SER A 817 -4.84 -28.58 13.44
CA SER A 817 -5.49 -29.87 13.73
C SER A 817 -5.08 -31.00 12.79
N ARG A 818 -4.74 -30.67 11.53
CA ARG A 818 -4.37 -31.65 10.51
C ARG A 818 -3.08 -31.24 9.79
N MET A 819 -2.11 -32.12 9.81
CA MET A 819 -0.87 -32.06 9.06
C MET A 819 -0.48 -33.46 8.64
N ALA A 820 0.25 -33.61 7.55
CA ALA A 820 0.80 -34.89 7.12
C ALA A 820 1.79 -35.46 8.16
N ALA A 821 2.09 -36.74 8.05
CA ALA A 821 3.10 -37.36 8.89
C ALA A 821 4.46 -36.65 8.75
N GLY A 822 5.17 -36.47 9.86
CA GLY A 822 6.45 -35.75 9.90
C GLY A 822 6.34 -34.26 10.08
N PHE A 823 5.15 -33.65 10.02
CA PHE A 823 4.93 -32.24 10.31
C PHE A 823 4.43 -32.03 11.74
N LYS A 824 5.04 -31.10 12.48
CA LYS A 824 4.55 -30.73 13.82
C LYS A 824 3.24 -29.96 13.72
N ARG A 825 2.29 -30.27 14.62
CA ARG A 825 0.97 -29.65 14.65
C ARG A 825 0.93 -28.38 15.49
N ASP A 826 1.85 -28.21 16.42
CA ASP A 826 1.88 -27.10 17.35
C ASP A 826 3.29 -26.61 17.66
N PHE A 827 3.38 -25.36 18.09
CA PHE A 827 4.62 -24.75 18.59
C PHE A 827 4.32 -23.49 19.42
N PHE A 828 5.28 -23.19 20.28
CA PHE A 828 5.33 -21.93 21.04
C PHE A 828 6.38 -21.02 20.42
N LEU A 829 6.04 -19.73 20.29
CA LEU A 829 6.99 -18.70 19.91
C LEU A 829 7.01 -17.63 21.02
N TRP A 830 8.19 -17.38 21.57
CA TRP A 830 8.39 -16.35 22.59
C TRP A 830 9.50 -15.41 22.18
N ASN A 831 9.12 -14.16 21.87
CA ASN A 831 10.05 -13.08 21.60
C ASN A 831 10.06 -12.14 22.80
N THR A 832 11.25 -11.69 23.22
CA THR A 832 11.38 -10.75 24.33
C THR A 832 12.44 -9.69 24.04
N SER A 833 12.25 -8.49 24.55
CA SER A 833 13.23 -7.41 24.43
C SER A 833 13.27 -6.55 25.67
N LEU A 834 14.47 -6.13 26.05
CA LEU A 834 14.73 -5.22 27.16
C LEU A 834 15.50 -4.02 26.61
N MET A 835 14.91 -2.82 26.69
CA MET A 835 15.45 -1.58 26.15
C MET A 835 15.58 -0.55 27.27
N TYR A 836 16.70 0.15 27.33
CA TYR A 836 16.94 1.23 28.29
C TYR A 836 17.30 2.53 27.57
N ARG A 837 16.70 3.64 28.03
CA ARG A 837 16.85 4.98 27.43
C ARG A 837 17.77 5.86 28.28
N PHE A 838 18.73 6.50 27.62
CA PHE A 838 19.75 7.38 28.21
C PHE A 838 19.61 8.79 27.63
N PHE A 839 20.17 9.78 28.35
CA PHE A 839 20.35 11.16 27.90
C PHE A 839 19.06 11.82 27.39
N ASP A 840 18.02 11.83 28.22
CA ASP A 840 16.71 12.38 27.84
C ASP A 840 16.19 11.77 26.52
N ASP A 841 16.23 10.42 26.46
CA ASP A 841 15.74 9.63 25.35
C ASP A 841 16.49 9.78 24.01
N LYS A 842 17.66 10.47 24.01
CA LYS A 842 18.48 10.60 22.80
C LYS A 842 19.18 9.31 22.39
N LEU A 843 19.47 8.44 23.35
CA LEU A 843 20.10 7.16 23.12
C LEU A 843 19.28 6.05 23.77
N GLU A 844 18.98 4.99 23.02
CA GLU A 844 18.34 3.79 23.52
C GLU A 844 19.23 2.60 23.22
N ALA A 845 19.54 1.80 24.22
CA ALA A 845 20.29 0.56 24.08
C ALA A 845 19.48 -0.62 24.59
N GLY A 846 19.63 -1.77 23.97
CA GLY A 846 18.87 -2.93 24.41
C GLY A 846 19.27 -4.26 23.82
N VAL A 847 18.61 -5.27 24.34
CA VAL A 847 18.77 -6.67 23.96
C VAL A 847 17.40 -7.18 23.47
N LYS A 848 17.40 -7.84 22.34
CA LYS A 848 16.24 -8.53 21.76
C LYS A 848 16.58 -10.03 21.67
N VAL A 849 15.68 -10.88 22.11
CA VAL A 849 15.77 -12.33 21.95
C VAL A 849 14.58 -12.78 21.14
N TYR A 850 14.87 -13.36 20.01
CA TYR A 850 13.86 -13.97 19.14
C TYR A 850 13.80 -15.47 19.39
N ASP A 851 12.57 -16.02 19.40
CA ASP A 851 12.30 -17.46 19.61
C ASP A 851 13.10 -18.05 20.80
N LEU A 852 12.90 -17.47 21.99
CA LEU A 852 13.60 -17.88 23.22
C LEU A 852 13.51 -19.38 23.48
N LEU A 853 12.39 -20.02 23.12
CA LEU A 853 12.12 -21.44 23.29
C LEU A 853 12.72 -22.30 22.16
N ASN A 854 13.20 -21.70 21.07
CA ASN A 854 13.73 -22.39 19.89
C ASN A 854 12.74 -23.41 19.29
N GLN A 855 11.48 -23.02 19.17
CA GLN A 855 10.39 -23.88 18.68
C GLN A 855 9.73 -23.34 17.43
N ASN A 856 10.16 -22.18 16.92
CA ASN A 856 9.58 -21.61 15.72
C ASN A 856 9.61 -22.62 14.56
N ASN A 857 8.53 -22.66 13.81
CA ASN A 857 8.43 -23.50 12.61
C ASN A 857 7.56 -22.82 11.53
N SER A 858 7.68 -23.28 10.29
CA SER A 858 6.99 -22.75 9.12
C SER A 858 5.93 -23.72 8.56
N TYR A 859 5.48 -24.67 9.35
CA TYR A 859 4.55 -25.67 8.85
C TYR A 859 3.20 -25.06 8.49
N THR A 860 2.76 -25.26 7.25
CA THR A 860 1.47 -24.78 6.75
C THR A 860 0.73 -25.85 6.00
N ARG A 861 -0.62 -25.85 6.06
CA ARG A 861 -1.50 -26.66 5.23
C ARG A 861 -2.38 -25.78 4.39
N THR A 862 -2.41 -26.04 3.08
CA THR A 862 -3.30 -25.39 2.12
C THR A 862 -4.21 -26.44 1.49
N ILE A 863 -5.52 -26.19 1.45
CA ILE A 863 -6.50 -27.04 0.80
C ILE A 863 -7.03 -26.31 -0.42
N THR A 864 -6.83 -26.91 -1.59
CA THR A 864 -7.33 -26.41 -2.88
C THR A 864 -8.48 -27.28 -3.38
N ALA A 865 -9.01 -26.98 -4.56
CA ALA A 865 -9.99 -27.83 -5.21
C ALA A 865 -9.40 -29.17 -5.69
N GLU A 866 -8.09 -29.23 -5.92
CA GLU A 866 -7.42 -30.38 -6.55
C GLU A 866 -6.38 -31.06 -5.65
N SER A 867 -6.04 -30.46 -4.50
CA SER A 867 -4.99 -31.01 -3.63
C SER A 867 -5.02 -30.49 -2.20
N THR A 868 -4.40 -31.24 -1.30
CA THR A 868 -3.92 -30.74 -0.02
C THR A 868 -2.40 -30.65 -0.07
N ILE A 869 -1.85 -29.51 0.36
CA ILE A 869 -0.42 -29.22 0.34
C ILE A 869 0.03 -28.95 1.76
N ASP A 870 0.87 -29.80 2.32
CA ASP A 870 1.61 -29.56 3.54
C ASP A 870 3.03 -29.12 3.19
N GLN A 871 3.42 -27.96 3.73
CA GLN A 871 4.66 -27.29 3.37
C GLN A 871 5.47 -26.92 4.59
N ARG A 872 6.80 -27.02 4.47
CA ARG A 872 7.80 -26.53 5.41
C ARG A 872 8.84 -25.70 4.66
N ASN A 873 9.17 -24.52 5.19
CA ASN A 873 10.28 -23.69 4.72
C ASN A 873 11.36 -23.57 5.82
N ASN A 874 12.57 -23.18 5.45
CA ASN A 874 13.53 -22.70 6.44
C ASN A 874 13.07 -21.33 6.97
N ILE A 875 13.34 -21.07 8.25
CA ILE A 875 12.96 -19.86 8.95
C ILE A 875 14.08 -19.39 9.88
N LEU A 876 13.95 -18.17 10.37
CA LEU A 876 14.81 -17.69 11.45
C LEU A 876 14.53 -18.48 12.73
N THR A 877 15.57 -19.03 13.32
CA THR A 877 15.56 -19.72 14.61
C THR A 877 15.99 -18.76 15.72
N ARG A 878 16.21 -19.28 16.92
CA ARG A 878 16.60 -18.46 18.09
C ARG A 878 17.90 -17.69 17.85
N PHE A 879 17.84 -16.38 18.08
CA PHE A 879 19.01 -15.50 18.12
C PHE A 879 18.86 -14.41 19.19
N VAL A 880 19.99 -13.85 19.61
CA VAL A 880 20.08 -12.70 20.53
C VAL A 880 20.70 -11.54 19.77
N MET A 881 20.11 -10.36 19.87
CA MET A 881 20.59 -9.15 19.20
C MET A 881 20.76 -8.01 20.20
N PHE A 882 21.88 -7.31 20.13
CA PHE A 882 22.12 -6.04 20.79
C PHE A 882 21.83 -4.92 19.81
N SER A 883 21.09 -3.92 20.26
CA SER A 883 20.73 -2.76 19.41
C SER A 883 20.97 -1.44 20.13
N LEU A 884 21.39 -0.44 19.34
CA LEU A 884 21.61 0.93 19.77
C LEU A 884 20.82 1.86 18.82
N THR A 885 19.98 2.71 19.39
CA THR A 885 19.20 3.70 18.64
C THR A 885 19.56 5.10 19.12
N PHE A 886 19.93 5.96 18.18
CA PHE A 886 20.17 7.37 18.42
C PHE A 886 19.01 8.20 17.81
N ASN A 887 18.45 9.13 18.62
CA ASN A 887 17.39 10.02 18.23
C ASN A 887 17.82 11.48 18.41
N LEU A 888 17.69 12.29 17.37
CA LEU A 888 17.97 13.72 17.41
C LEU A 888 16.85 14.47 16.71
N ASN A 889 16.09 15.25 17.47
CA ASN A 889 14.99 16.07 16.97
C ASN A 889 15.30 17.52 17.35
N GLN A 890 15.42 18.40 16.35
CA GLN A 890 15.65 19.82 16.58
C GLN A 890 14.69 20.63 15.71
N PHE A 891 13.82 21.40 16.37
CA PHE A 891 12.84 22.26 15.73
C PHE A 891 12.92 23.66 16.30
N GLY A 892 12.65 24.70 15.45
CA GLY A 892 12.66 26.10 15.88
C GLY A 892 13.99 26.58 16.48
N GLY A 893 15.13 25.98 16.10
CA GLY A 893 16.46 26.32 16.67
C GLY A 893 16.73 25.79 18.09
N LYS A 894 15.77 25.14 18.73
CA LYS A 894 15.94 24.49 20.06
C LYS A 894 15.83 22.98 19.93
N SER A 895 16.74 22.28 20.63
CA SER A 895 16.56 20.83 20.85
C SER A 895 15.27 20.61 21.62
N THR A 896 14.36 19.77 21.14
CA THR A 896 13.20 19.36 21.93
C THR A 896 13.71 18.56 23.13
N LYS A 897 13.90 19.22 24.27
CA LYS A 897 13.96 18.57 25.56
C LYS A 897 12.58 17.97 25.79
N GLY A 898 12.51 16.72 26.19
CA GLY A 898 11.27 16.19 26.77
C GLY A 898 10.81 17.14 27.85
N GLU A 899 9.69 17.83 27.64
CA GLU A 899 9.08 18.65 28.65
C GLU A 899 8.58 17.77 29.79
N ASP A 900 9.48 17.43 30.70
CA ASP A 900 9.18 17.03 32.07
C ASP A 900 9.34 18.29 32.94
N GLY A 901 8.64 19.34 32.60
CA GLY A 901 8.66 20.61 33.27
C GLY A 901 7.26 21.09 33.60
N ASP A 902 6.88 20.98 34.86
CA ASP A 902 5.80 21.67 35.54
C ASP A 902 4.39 21.52 34.95
N ARG A 903 3.80 20.34 35.18
CA ARG A 903 2.35 20.25 35.31
C ARG A 903 1.98 20.63 36.75
N PRO A 904 1.05 21.58 36.98
CA PRO A 904 0.58 21.89 38.32
C PRO A 904 0.03 20.61 38.96
N ARG A 905 0.60 20.21 40.09
CA ARG A 905 -0.01 19.23 40.99
C ARG A 905 -1.29 19.82 41.48
N GLU A 906 -2.45 19.34 41.04
CA GLU A 906 -3.70 19.54 41.70
C GLU A 906 -3.58 18.98 43.12
N SER A 907 -3.41 19.89 44.07
CA SER A 907 -3.60 19.61 45.49
C SER A 907 -5.10 19.32 45.68
N GLY A 908 -5.44 18.03 45.85
CA GLY A 908 -6.75 17.61 46.27
C GLY A 908 -7.13 18.20 47.64
N GLY A 909 -7.83 19.33 47.63
CA GLY A 909 -8.51 19.87 48.82
C GLY A 909 -9.79 19.10 49.03
N MET A 910 -9.79 18.18 50.01
CA MET A 910 -11.02 17.69 50.60
C MET A 910 -11.83 18.87 51.15
N ARG A 911 -13.04 19.09 50.65
CA ARG A 911 -14.10 19.75 51.41
C ARG A 911 -15.21 18.75 51.66
N ARG A 912 -15.39 18.45 52.98
CA ARG A 912 -16.61 17.87 53.54
C ARG A 912 -17.75 18.88 53.34
N MET A 913 -18.84 18.48 52.77
CA MET A 913 -20.19 18.42 53.30
C MET A 913 -21.07 17.73 52.28
#